data_3725ca87dfe76df04658dda4e30d13a4
#
_entry.id   3725ca87dfe76df04658dda4e30d13a4
#
_cell.length_a   1.000
_cell.length_b   1.000
_cell.length_c   1.000
_cell.angle_alpha   90.00
_cell.angle_beta   90.00
_cell.angle_gamma   90.00
#
_symmetry.space_group_name_H-M   'P 1'
#
loop_
_entity.id
_entity.type
_entity.pdbx_description
1 polymer ?
#
loop_
_entity_poly.entity_id
_entity_poly.type
_entity_poly.pdbx_seq_one_letter_code
_entity_poly.pdbx_strand_id
1 'polypeptide(L)'
;MMNEREILILQIKQGTGEWEDITKQVQWFDAKKNACRIKYVGNANFYWKSWRDLIIYNKPVIVEATGKIVYCDKVPEKGVYQIIAFNEYAKLFFASGNTKLVSRSDIKLVSDISQKSGIKNFINYLKEISVLMPTEDGGNFLFNQLDKLSVLEDCVLGKFLSGKLKKDKTEKEIIYPFDTNLSQRVAVKAALEEDLSIIQGPPGTGKTQTILNIVANYIARGGSVAVVSGNNEATRNVKDKFEAAGFGYLNAFLGNAKNVETFFEGEQTAVKINEKSVIGNSARYLRQTSDGVETYLQLSLDVAKIAQLISEYEVEKEINDAEYQIKERIVPKTLKNKKYTSAKLLELASVLETLSDDKVTGFFNRVRILFRFGIIRLKGIAQNKEDAIEYLKNKYYDVKISELNQAQAEKKNYIDSNNLTELLSKQKKLSDDIFKYALQERYKGLNDCNFTARNYRSKFGAFTKRYPVVYSTTHAIRSCSGENYLYDCVIIDESSQVDLISAVIAFSMAKKVVLVGDEKQLSHVVKSQLVPKLNNIFNKYKLSGYFDYVKNSILSCVIKKEKRVVSTLLNEHYRCDPQIIGFCNKRFYNGELVVRSTHNDGNGVTLISHGSHFERERENEREVDIIEKEIIDELPANQTGIIAPYNNQIALLNSRFKNRGCVIDTIHKFQGKEKDYIILSTVANKIKFYDDEEKIDFLNNPNLINVAISRAKKRLYILASEEVLNQEGSILRDLSKYYEYYCRETKNVKTKVYSVFDLMYDDYAPILEKTKKELLNISQYPSENIIATVINDICKSGECGALAFKFNYPLKYVIKLNTLTDPQDIKFVSNINTHCDFLIYNKLNKEIALVVEVDGSQHREEIQAARDKRKDRLLTDAGIKILRLTTTSIECKEKIVAMLS
;
A
#
# COMPACT_ATOMS: atom_id res chain seq x y z
N MET A 1 -24.60 28.77 -54.94
CA MET A 1 -23.92 28.56 -53.65
C MET A 1 -22.44 28.44 -53.89
N MET A 2 -21.63 29.13 -53.10
CA MET A 2 -20.18 28.99 -53.16
C MET A 2 -19.74 27.63 -52.66
N ASN A 3 -18.67 27.09 -53.23
CA ASN A 3 -18.11 25.79 -52.82
C ASN A 3 -17.32 25.94 -51.52
N GLU A 4 -17.82 25.36 -50.46
CA GLU A 4 -17.19 25.41 -49.12
C GLU A 4 -15.80 24.73 -49.07
N ARG A 5 -15.45 23.95 -50.09
CA ARG A 5 -14.15 23.31 -50.20
C ARG A 5 -13.09 24.18 -50.86
N GLU A 6 -13.50 25.25 -51.49
CA GLU A 6 -12.61 26.15 -52.26
C GLU A 6 -12.50 27.54 -51.59
N ILE A 7 -13.56 27.96 -50.86
CA ILE A 7 -13.66 29.30 -50.31
C ILE A 7 -14.30 29.28 -48.94
N LEU A 8 -13.88 30.21 -48.06
CA LEU A 8 -14.54 30.49 -46.78
C LEU A 8 -14.85 31.97 -46.71
N ILE A 9 -16.13 32.28 -46.45
CA ILE A 9 -16.63 33.66 -46.32
C ILE A 9 -17.16 33.82 -44.90
N LEU A 10 -16.53 34.69 -44.13
CA LEU A 10 -16.88 35.00 -42.74
C LEU A 10 -17.48 36.39 -42.66
N GLN A 11 -18.57 36.56 -41.91
CA GLN A 11 -19.19 37.84 -41.62
C GLN A 11 -19.35 38.04 -40.12
N ILE A 12 -19.15 39.29 -39.62
CA ILE A 12 -19.42 39.58 -38.20
C ILE A 12 -20.91 39.53 -37.93
N LYS A 13 -21.28 38.79 -36.93
CA LYS A 13 -22.67 38.71 -36.44
C LYS A 13 -23.03 39.98 -35.67
N GLN A 14 -24.08 40.67 -36.12
CA GLN A 14 -24.56 41.86 -35.41
C GLN A 14 -25.03 41.52 -33.99
N GLY A 15 -24.53 42.25 -33.01
CA GLY A 15 -24.86 42.09 -31.58
C GLY A 15 -23.86 41.25 -30.75
N THR A 16 -23.17 40.28 -31.32
CA THR A 16 -22.15 39.46 -30.59
C THR A 16 -20.71 39.79 -30.98
N GLY A 17 -20.49 40.36 -32.19
CA GLY A 17 -19.14 40.61 -32.70
C GLY A 17 -18.38 39.35 -33.15
N GLU A 18 -19.01 38.18 -33.13
CA GLU A 18 -18.42 36.90 -33.53
C GLU A 18 -18.46 36.72 -35.06
N TRP A 19 -17.44 36.00 -35.58
CA TRP A 19 -17.38 35.63 -36.99
C TRP A 19 -18.30 34.40 -37.28
N GLU A 20 -19.23 34.58 -38.22
CA GLU A 20 -20.16 33.54 -38.71
C GLU A 20 -19.79 33.13 -40.15
N ASP A 21 -19.84 31.83 -40.42
CA ASP A 21 -19.65 31.30 -41.78
C ASP A 21 -20.93 31.43 -42.60
N ILE A 22 -20.85 32.31 -43.57
CA ILE A 22 -21.96 32.59 -44.52
C ILE A 22 -21.71 32.00 -45.93
N THR A 23 -20.69 31.17 -46.11
CA THR A 23 -20.27 30.65 -47.42
C THR A 23 -21.42 30.02 -48.23
N LYS A 24 -22.24 29.21 -47.60
CA LYS A 24 -23.42 28.57 -48.23
C LYS A 24 -24.51 29.58 -48.59
N GLN A 25 -24.56 30.68 -47.89
CA GLN A 25 -25.59 31.71 -48.13
C GLN A 25 -25.20 32.64 -49.30
N VAL A 26 -23.96 32.64 -49.74
CA VAL A 26 -23.46 33.46 -50.82
C VAL A 26 -23.57 32.78 -52.18
N GLN A 27 -24.21 33.45 -53.14
CA GLN A 27 -24.34 32.99 -54.53
C GLN A 27 -23.15 33.51 -55.38
N TRP A 28 -22.78 34.78 -55.16
CA TRP A 28 -21.72 35.45 -55.90
C TRP A 28 -21.10 36.60 -55.06
N PHE A 29 -19.86 36.93 -55.31
CA PHE A 29 -19.19 38.07 -54.75
C PHE A 29 -18.20 38.72 -55.73
N ASP A 30 -17.97 40.05 -55.60
CA ASP A 30 -16.92 40.78 -56.31
C ASP A 30 -16.15 41.63 -55.29
N ALA A 31 -14.90 41.31 -55.13
CA ALA A 31 -13.99 41.96 -54.19
C ALA A 31 -13.35 43.21 -54.80
N LYS A 32 -13.64 44.39 -54.25
CA LYS A 32 -13.07 45.68 -54.60
C LYS A 32 -12.07 46.11 -53.53
N LYS A 33 -11.25 47.12 -53.81
CA LYS A 33 -10.18 47.60 -52.90
C LYS A 33 -10.70 47.95 -51.48
N ASN A 34 -11.89 48.63 -51.42
CA ASN A 34 -12.43 49.16 -50.14
C ASN A 34 -13.63 48.40 -49.58
N ALA A 35 -14.29 47.54 -50.36
CA ALA A 35 -15.50 46.83 -49.97
C ALA A 35 -15.72 45.61 -50.87
N CYS A 36 -16.61 44.71 -50.46
CA CYS A 36 -17.01 43.56 -51.22
C CYS A 36 -18.50 43.65 -51.57
N ARG A 37 -18.87 43.39 -52.80
CA ARG A 37 -20.24 43.30 -53.26
C ARG A 37 -20.66 41.80 -53.20
N ILE A 38 -21.71 41.52 -52.48
CA ILE A 38 -22.21 40.14 -52.26
C ILE A 38 -23.65 39.99 -52.77
N LYS A 39 -23.93 38.84 -53.34
CA LYS A 39 -25.30 38.39 -53.65
C LYS A 39 -25.58 37.11 -52.83
N TYR A 40 -26.64 37.15 -52.04
CA TYR A 40 -27.11 35.99 -51.26
C TYR A 40 -27.99 35.06 -52.10
N VAL A 41 -27.97 33.76 -51.77
CA VAL A 41 -28.80 32.75 -52.40
C VAL A 41 -30.28 33.09 -52.15
N GLY A 42 -31.09 33.05 -53.21
CA GLY A 42 -32.52 33.37 -53.12
C GLY A 42 -32.82 34.88 -53.05
N ASN A 43 -31.84 35.76 -53.10
CA ASN A 43 -32.06 37.19 -53.07
C ASN A 43 -31.68 37.85 -54.43
N ALA A 44 -32.56 38.69 -54.93
CA ALA A 44 -32.30 39.39 -56.19
C ALA A 44 -31.29 40.56 -56.06
N ASN A 45 -31.18 41.13 -54.86
CA ASN A 45 -30.35 42.30 -54.57
C ASN A 45 -28.91 42.01 -54.30
N PHE A 46 -28.04 42.98 -54.58
CA PHE A 46 -26.65 42.98 -54.23
C PHE A 46 -26.41 43.88 -53.01
N TYR A 47 -25.53 43.43 -52.10
CA TYR A 47 -25.21 44.18 -50.89
C TYR A 47 -23.72 44.48 -50.83
N TRP A 48 -23.37 45.74 -50.45
CA TRP A 48 -22.01 46.14 -50.19
C TRP A 48 -21.67 45.87 -48.73
N LYS A 49 -20.52 45.17 -48.48
CA LYS A 49 -19.99 44.86 -47.17
C LYS A 49 -18.58 45.44 -47.03
N SER A 50 -18.30 46.04 -45.88
CA SER A 50 -16.98 46.51 -45.51
C SER A 50 -16.04 45.35 -45.24
N TRP A 51 -14.78 45.51 -45.54
CA TRP A 51 -13.76 44.52 -45.12
C TRP A 51 -13.57 44.48 -43.60
N ARG A 52 -14.13 45.40 -42.82
CA ARG A 52 -14.19 45.28 -41.35
C ARG A 52 -15.18 44.23 -40.89
N ASP A 53 -16.20 43.95 -41.68
CA ASP A 53 -17.33 43.10 -41.35
C ASP A 53 -17.31 41.78 -42.12
N LEU A 54 -16.37 41.61 -43.05
CA LEU A 54 -16.27 40.48 -43.96
C LEU A 54 -14.82 40.02 -44.16
N ILE A 55 -14.57 38.74 -44.13
CA ILE A 55 -13.28 38.11 -44.49
C ILE A 55 -13.56 37.03 -45.55
N ILE A 56 -12.73 36.96 -46.58
CA ILE A 56 -12.80 35.94 -47.61
C ILE A 56 -11.45 35.26 -47.75
N TYR A 57 -11.42 33.96 -47.59
CA TYR A 57 -10.27 33.08 -47.81
C TYR A 57 -10.50 32.21 -49.03
N ASN A 58 -9.58 32.16 -49.97
CA ASN A 58 -9.67 31.48 -51.26
C ASN A 58 -8.51 30.53 -51.62
N LYS A 59 -7.67 30.20 -50.68
CA LYS A 59 -6.55 29.27 -50.88
C LYS A 59 -6.59 28.18 -49.79
N PRO A 60 -7.45 27.16 -49.94
CA PRO A 60 -7.59 26.11 -48.96
C PRO A 60 -6.39 25.13 -49.02
N VAL A 61 -6.05 24.58 -47.88
CA VAL A 61 -5.21 23.41 -47.75
C VAL A 61 -6.10 22.22 -47.29
N ILE A 62 -6.15 21.21 -48.10
CA ILE A 62 -6.98 20.01 -47.85
C ILE A 62 -6.14 19.01 -47.07
N VAL A 63 -6.64 18.51 -45.94
CA VAL A 63 -6.01 17.49 -45.10
C VAL A 63 -6.98 16.33 -44.92
N GLU A 64 -6.61 15.14 -45.37
CA GLU A 64 -7.36 13.91 -45.14
C GLU A 64 -7.22 13.47 -43.68
N ALA A 65 -8.34 13.15 -43.05
CA ALA A 65 -8.40 12.74 -41.66
C ALA A 65 -8.61 11.21 -41.51
N THR A 66 -8.64 10.48 -42.59
CA THR A 66 -8.83 9.01 -42.56
C THR A 66 -7.71 8.32 -41.76
N GLY A 67 -8.06 7.47 -40.79
CA GLY A 67 -7.13 6.82 -39.89
C GLY A 67 -6.50 7.71 -38.80
N LYS A 68 -7.00 8.94 -38.66
CA LYS A 68 -6.58 9.90 -37.63
C LYS A 68 -7.77 10.35 -36.79
N ILE A 69 -7.52 10.68 -35.54
CA ILE A 69 -8.49 11.34 -34.68
C ILE A 69 -8.21 12.85 -34.68
N VAL A 70 -9.27 13.62 -34.91
CA VAL A 70 -9.23 15.09 -34.95
C VAL A 70 -9.61 15.60 -33.56
N TYR A 71 -8.76 16.39 -32.95
CA TYR A 71 -9.05 17.08 -31.71
C TYR A 71 -9.29 18.57 -32.01
N CYS A 72 -10.30 19.15 -31.40
CA CYS A 72 -10.56 20.58 -31.36
C CYS A 72 -10.62 21.05 -29.91
N ASP A 73 -9.76 21.99 -29.54
CA ASP A 73 -9.62 22.48 -28.16
C ASP A 73 -9.54 21.30 -27.16
N LYS A 74 -8.67 20.33 -27.46
CA LYS A 74 -8.43 19.08 -26.67
C LYS A 74 -9.61 18.10 -26.65
N VAL A 75 -10.74 18.37 -27.32
CA VAL A 75 -11.91 17.52 -27.43
C VAL A 75 -11.87 16.73 -28.72
N PRO A 76 -12.03 15.39 -28.70
CA PRO A 76 -12.07 14.59 -29.93
C PRO A 76 -13.38 14.79 -30.70
N GLU A 77 -13.25 15.04 -32.01
CA GLU A 77 -14.40 15.17 -32.92
C GLU A 77 -14.62 13.85 -33.66
N LYS A 78 -15.83 13.31 -33.58
CA LYS A 78 -16.18 12.02 -34.19
C LYS A 78 -16.59 12.19 -35.65
N GLY A 79 -16.14 11.27 -36.50
CA GLY A 79 -16.63 11.15 -37.86
C GLY A 79 -16.12 12.24 -38.81
N VAL A 80 -15.05 12.95 -38.44
CA VAL A 80 -14.39 13.88 -39.36
C VAL A 80 -13.58 13.06 -40.36
N TYR A 81 -13.87 13.22 -41.65
CA TYR A 81 -13.11 12.53 -42.72
C TYR A 81 -12.17 13.49 -43.47
N GLN A 82 -12.45 14.79 -43.47
CA GLN A 82 -11.67 15.78 -44.18
C GLN A 82 -11.66 17.11 -43.43
N ILE A 83 -10.53 17.80 -43.47
CA ILE A 83 -10.32 19.14 -42.92
C ILE A 83 -9.90 20.05 -44.05
N ILE A 84 -10.55 21.19 -44.19
CA ILE A 84 -10.15 22.22 -45.13
C ILE A 84 -9.70 23.41 -44.34
N ALA A 85 -8.40 23.66 -44.35
CA ALA A 85 -7.79 24.76 -43.61
C ALA A 85 -7.64 25.99 -44.51
N PHE A 86 -8.14 27.10 -44.01
CA PHE A 86 -7.99 28.45 -44.56
C PHE A 86 -7.17 29.24 -43.56
N ASN A 87 -6.14 29.86 -43.88
CA ASN A 87 -5.29 30.72 -43.05
C ASN A 87 -5.44 30.49 -41.50
N GLU A 88 -6.29 31.26 -40.81
CA GLU A 88 -6.53 31.18 -39.37
C GLU A 88 -7.66 30.23 -38.98
N TYR A 89 -8.50 29.85 -39.93
CA TYR A 89 -9.66 29.01 -39.69
C TYR A 89 -9.57 27.66 -40.43
N ALA A 90 -10.30 26.69 -39.94
CA ALA A 90 -10.48 25.43 -40.66
C ALA A 90 -11.92 24.94 -40.55
N LYS A 91 -12.37 24.29 -41.60
CA LYS A 91 -13.69 23.69 -41.69
C LYS A 91 -13.57 22.17 -41.65
N LEU A 92 -14.21 21.56 -40.67
CA LEU A 92 -14.28 20.13 -40.48
C LEU A 92 -15.48 19.56 -41.24
N PHE A 93 -15.26 18.48 -42.02
CA PHE A 93 -16.31 17.78 -42.75
C PHE A 93 -16.55 16.42 -42.11
N PHE A 94 -17.79 16.21 -41.68
CA PHE A 94 -18.22 15.00 -41.00
C PHE A 94 -18.89 14.01 -41.95
N ALA A 95 -18.75 12.71 -41.69
CA ALA A 95 -19.42 11.66 -42.45
C ALA A 95 -20.98 11.80 -42.41
N SER A 96 -21.52 12.48 -41.42
CA SER A 96 -22.94 12.83 -41.32
C SER A 96 -23.39 13.90 -42.31
N GLY A 97 -22.51 14.48 -43.09
CA GLY A 97 -22.75 15.59 -43.99
C GLY A 97 -22.75 17.00 -43.35
N ASN A 98 -22.58 17.07 -42.03
CA ASN A 98 -22.42 18.30 -41.29
C ASN A 98 -21.01 18.92 -41.49
N THR A 99 -20.93 20.22 -41.24
CA THR A 99 -19.65 20.94 -41.22
C THR A 99 -19.52 21.77 -39.93
N LYS A 100 -18.30 21.98 -39.46
CA LYS A 100 -17.98 22.78 -38.27
C LYS A 100 -16.81 23.70 -38.57
N LEU A 101 -16.96 25.00 -38.33
CA LEU A 101 -15.86 25.97 -38.40
C LEU A 101 -15.16 26.02 -37.05
N VAL A 102 -13.82 26.02 -37.07
CA VAL A 102 -13.00 26.06 -35.87
C VAL A 102 -11.74 26.89 -36.16
N SER A 103 -11.06 27.39 -35.12
CA SER A 103 -9.74 27.99 -35.30
C SER A 103 -8.74 26.91 -35.72
N ARG A 104 -7.85 27.22 -36.65
CA ARG A 104 -6.81 26.28 -37.09
C ARG A 104 -5.81 25.94 -35.99
N SER A 105 -5.56 26.88 -35.07
CA SER A 105 -4.69 26.66 -33.91
C SER A 105 -5.22 25.58 -32.95
N ASP A 106 -6.53 25.37 -32.95
CA ASP A 106 -7.20 24.47 -32.00
C ASP A 106 -7.26 23.04 -32.50
N ILE A 107 -6.86 22.81 -33.78
CA ILE A 107 -6.90 21.49 -34.40
C ILE A 107 -5.61 20.74 -34.15
N LYS A 108 -5.73 19.52 -33.66
CA LYS A 108 -4.66 18.55 -33.60
C LYS A 108 -5.10 17.22 -34.23
N LEU A 109 -4.28 16.70 -35.15
CA LEU A 109 -4.46 15.40 -35.77
C LEU A 109 -3.55 14.38 -35.10
N VAL A 110 -4.11 13.27 -34.65
CA VAL A 110 -3.38 12.20 -33.98
C VAL A 110 -3.64 10.87 -34.67
N SER A 111 -2.56 10.17 -35.05
CA SER A 111 -2.65 8.86 -35.70
C SER A 111 -3.01 7.77 -34.71
N ASP A 112 -3.92 6.87 -35.11
CA ASP A 112 -4.14 5.59 -34.42
C ASP A 112 -3.12 4.57 -34.93
N ILE A 113 -2.28 4.07 -34.02
CA ILE A 113 -1.21 3.12 -34.32
C ILE A 113 -1.53 1.69 -33.85
N SER A 114 -2.78 1.42 -33.45
CA SER A 114 -3.24 0.11 -32.94
C SER A 114 -2.98 -1.04 -33.93
N GLN A 115 -2.94 -0.77 -35.24
CA GLN A 115 -2.73 -1.77 -36.28
C GLN A 115 -1.23 -2.06 -36.57
N LYS A 116 -0.27 -1.34 -35.95
CA LYS A 116 1.16 -1.69 -36.08
C LYS A 116 1.42 -3.09 -35.52
N SER A 117 2.15 -3.93 -36.25
CA SER A 117 2.30 -5.38 -35.96
C SER A 117 2.63 -5.69 -34.51
N GLY A 118 3.65 -5.06 -33.91
CA GLY A 118 4.03 -5.30 -32.50
C GLY A 118 2.95 -4.86 -31.49
N ILE A 119 2.30 -3.71 -31.74
CA ILE A 119 1.23 -3.20 -30.87
C ILE A 119 0.00 -4.09 -30.97
N LYS A 120 -0.40 -4.45 -32.19
CA LYS A 120 -1.51 -5.37 -32.45
C LYS A 120 -1.32 -6.72 -31.77
N ASN A 121 -0.09 -7.28 -31.86
CA ASN A 121 0.26 -8.54 -31.21
C ASN A 121 0.09 -8.47 -29.69
N PHE A 122 0.60 -7.40 -29.05
CA PHE A 122 0.46 -7.17 -27.63
C PHE A 122 -1.02 -6.99 -27.21
N ILE A 123 -1.81 -6.20 -27.93
CA ILE A 123 -3.23 -6.01 -27.63
C ILE A 123 -4.01 -7.33 -27.78
N ASN A 124 -3.72 -8.13 -28.80
CA ASN A 124 -4.35 -9.45 -28.99
C ASN A 124 -4.02 -10.43 -27.86
N TYR A 125 -2.77 -10.40 -27.35
CA TYR A 125 -2.38 -11.13 -26.15
C TYR A 125 -3.25 -10.77 -24.96
N LEU A 126 -3.42 -9.46 -24.68
CA LEU A 126 -4.25 -9.00 -23.56
C LEU A 126 -5.73 -9.32 -23.77
N LYS A 127 -6.24 -9.26 -24.99
CA LYS A 127 -7.62 -9.69 -25.33
C LYS A 127 -7.84 -11.16 -25.00
N GLU A 128 -6.92 -12.05 -25.36
CA GLU A 128 -7.04 -13.49 -25.10
C GLU A 128 -7.01 -13.78 -23.59
N ILE A 129 -6.16 -13.08 -22.83
CA ILE A 129 -6.13 -13.17 -21.35
C ILE A 129 -7.44 -12.66 -20.74
N SER A 130 -7.97 -11.54 -21.23
CA SER A 130 -9.16 -10.89 -20.64
C SER A 130 -10.40 -11.77 -20.68
N VAL A 131 -10.48 -12.72 -21.62
CA VAL A 131 -11.58 -13.70 -21.67
C VAL A 131 -11.55 -14.66 -20.48
N LEU A 132 -10.35 -14.92 -19.91
CA LEU A 132 -10.17 -15.78 -18.74
C LEU A 132 -10.43 -15.05 -17.41
N MET A 133 -10.61 -13.72 -17.45
CA MET A 133 -10.79 -12.84 -16.29
C MET A 133 -12.21 -12.25 -16.29
N PRO A 134 -13.26 -13.05 -15.94
CA PRO A 134 -14.61 -12.50 -15.84
C PRO A 134 -14.67 -11.46 -14.70
N THR A 135 -15.33 -10.36 -14.99
CA THR A 135 -15.69 -9.37 -13.95
C THR A 135 -16.81 -9.92 -13.06
N GLU A 136 -16.99 -9.33 -11.87
CA GLU A 136 -18.07 -9.72 -10.92
C GLU A 136 -19.45 -9.74 -11.57
N ASP A 137 -19.69 -8.92 -12.60
CA ASP A 137 -20.93 -8.86 -13.38
C ASP A 137 -21.03 -9.99 -14.45
N GLY A 138 -20.09 -10.93 -14.48
CA GLY A 138 -20.15 -12.14 -15.34
C GLY A 138 -19.99 -11.90 -16.84
N GLY A 139 -19.61 -10.68 -17.27
CA GLY A 139 -19.47 -10.31 -18.68
C GLY A 139 -18.02 -10.21 -19.17
N ASN A 140 -17.84 -10.22 -20.49
CA ASN A 140 -16.56 -9.95 -21.15
C ASN A 140 -16.21 -8.44 -21.16
N PHE A 141 -16.39 -7.75 -20.03
CA PHE A 141 -16.22 -6.30 -19.94
C PHE A 141 -14.83 -5.85 -20.38
N LEU A 142 -13.78 -6.47 -19.87
CA LEU A 142 -12.39 -6.13 -20.21
C LEU A 142 -12.07 -6.41 -21.68
N PHE A 143 -12.55 -7.52 -22.19
CA PHE A 143 -12.43 -7.84 -23.61
C PHE A 143 -13.06 -6.74 -24.49
N ASN A 144 -14.29 -6.33 -24.18
CA ASN A 144 -15.01 -5.28 -24.92
C ASN A 144 -14.29 -3.91 -24.83
N GLN A 145 -13.62 -3.62 -23.70
CA GLN A 145 -12.83 -2.40 -23.56
C GLN A 145 -11.57 -2.46 -24.45
N LEU A 146 -10.88 -3.60 -24.50
CA LEU A 146 -9.70 -3.81 -25.35
C LEU A 146 -10.04 -3.90 -26.83
N ASP A 147 -11.20 -4.45 -27.17
CA ASP A 147 -11.63 -4.59 -28.57
C ASP A 147 -11.90 -3.23 -29.23
N LYS A 148 -12.42 -2.30 -28.47
CA LYS A 148 -12.67 -0.90 -28.89
C LYS A 148 -11.51 0.05 -28.59
N LEU A 149 -10.32 -0.47 -28.24
CA LEU A 149 -9.19 0.34 -27.84
C LEU A 149 -8.48 0.94 -29.06
N SER A 150 -8.45 2.26 -29.15
CA SER A 150 -7.56 3.00 -30.04
C SER A 150 -6.24 3.31 -29.34
N VAL A 151 -5.12 3.03 -29.97
CA VAL A 151 -3.80 3.37 -29.44
C VAL A 151 -3.27 4.59 -30.18
N LEU A 152 -3.45 5.75 -29.59
CA LEU A 152 -3.05 7.02 -30.20
C LEU A 152 -1.55 7.24 -30.06
N GLU A 153 -0.91 7.77 -31.10
CA GLU A 153 0.53 8.03 -31.06
C GLU A 153 0.94 9.00 -29.94
N ASP A 154 0.05 9.93 -29.60
CA ASP A 154 0.28 10.95 -28.55
C ASP A 154 -0.09 10.48 -27.14
N CYS A 155 -0.82 9.37 -26.98
CA CYS A 155 -1.08 8.85 -25.64
C CYS A 155 0.13 8.10 -25.08
N VAL A 156 0.22 8.00 -23.76
CA VAL A 156 1.33 7.32 -23.09
C VAL A 156 1.45 5.86 -23.53
N LEU A 157 0.33 5.16 -23.76
CA LEU A 157 0.37 3.79 -24.27
C LEU A 157 1.11 3.71 -25.61
N GLY A 158 0.76 4.59 -26.56
CA GLY A 158 1.40 4.62 -27.88
C GLY A 158 2.89 4.95 -27.79
N LYS A 159 3.27 5.92 -26.96
CA LYS A 159 4.66 6.30 -26.73
C LYS A 159 5.44 5.18 -26.03
N PHE A 160 4.86 4.54 -25.00
CA PHE A 160 5.45 3.43 -24.24
C PHE A 160 5.71 2.20 -25.12
N LEU A 161 4.72 1.79 -25.89
CA LEU A 161 4.86 0.62 -26.79
C LEU A 161 5.81 0.89 -27.97
N SER A 162 5.92 2.16 -28.40
CA SER A 162 6.83 2.58 -29.49
C SER A 162 8.22 3.00 -29.00
N GLY A 163 8.50 3.03 -27.71
CA GLY A 163 9.78 3.50 -27.15
C GLY A 163 10.03 5.00 -27.39
N LYS A 164 8.97 5.82 -27.46
CA LYS A 164 9.04 7.25 -27.81
C LYS A 164 8.69 8.17 -26.63
N LEU A 165 8.85 7.69 -25.38
CA LEU A 165 8.62 8.50 -24.18
C LEU A 165 9.59 9.71 -24.17
N LYS A 166 9.10 10.87 -23.77
CA LYS A 166 9.83 12.13 -23.81
C LYS A 166 9.76 12.85 -22.46
N LYS A 167 10.67 13.79 -22.29
CA LYS A 167 10.71 14.76 -21.22
C LYS A 167 10.48 16.16 -21.81
N ASP A 168 9.49 16.86 -21.25
CA ASP A 168 9.21 18.26 -21.57
C ASP A 168 9.65 19.15 -20.40
N LYS A 169 10.37 20.22 -20.67
CA LYS A 169 10.67 21.20 -19.62
C LYS A 169 9.41 21.98 -19.26
N THR A 170 9.13 22.11 -17.95
CA THR A 170 8.04 22.97 -17.50
C THR A 170 8.52 24.43 -17.46
N GLU A 171 7.83 25.32 -18.18
CA GLU A 171 8.11 26.76 -18.18
C GLU A 171 7.39 27.48 -17.02
N LYS A 172 6.28 26.90 -16.55
CA LYS A 172 5.48 27.49 -15.46
C LYS A 172 6.02 27.06 -14.10
N GLU A 173 5.96 27.98 -13.14
CA GLU A 173 6.32 27.71 -11.75
C GLU A 173 5.49 26.54 -11.18
N ILE A 174 6.14 25.76 -10.34
CA ILE A 174 5.51 24.64 -9.62
C ILE A 174 4.97 25.18 -8.29
N ILE A 175 3.70 24.95 -8.04
CA ILE A 175 3.04 25.35 -6.79
C ILE A 175 2.90 24.16 -5.84
N TYR A 176 2.95 24.44 -4.54
CA TYR A 176 2.81 23.44 -3.46
C TYR A 176 1.77 23.92 -2.43
N PRO A 177 0.47 23.88 -2.77
CA PRO A 177 -0.58 24.28 -1.83
C PRO A 177 -0.73 23.30 -0.65
N PHE A 178 -0.27 22.08 -0.81
CA PHE A 178 -0.24 21.06 0.24
C PHE A 178 1.19 20.90 0.77
N ASP A 179 1.30 20.42 2.02
CA ASP A 179 2.60 20.16 2.64
C ASP A 179 3.45 19.24 1.77
N THR A 180 4.73 19.48 1.76
CA THR A 180 5.66 18.76 0.90
C THR A 180 7.06 18.71 1.52
N ASN A 181 7.78 17.65 1.19
CA ASN A 181 9.21 17.49 1.48
C ASN A 181 10.04 17.46 0.19
N LEU A 182 11.35 17.32 0.33
CA LEU A 182 12.27 17.38 -0.80
C LEU A 182 11.99 16.28 -1.84
N SER A 183 11.85 15.03 -1.42
CA SER A 183 11.58 13.88 -2.32
C SER A 183 10.24 14.03 -3.04
N GLN A 184 9.23 14.54 -2.34
CA GLN A 184 7.91 14.80 -2.92
C GLN A 184 7.98 15.93 -3.97
N ARG A 185 8.79 16.96 -3.77
CA ARG A 185 9.00 18.03 -4.77
C ARG A 185 9.64 17.50 -6.04
N VAL A 186 10.66 16.64 -5.91
CA VAL A 186 11.28 15.96 -7.05
C VAL A 186 10.25 15.14 -7.81
N ALA A 187 9.40 14.39 -7.08
CA ALA A 187 8.34 13.59 -7.68
C ALA A 187 7.28 14.43 -8.42
N VAL A 188 6.84 15.55 -7.81
CA VAL A 188 5.91 16.48 -8.46
C VAL A 188 6.52 17.07 -9.73
N LYS A 189 7.78 17.48 -9.70
CA LYS A 189 8.50 18.00 -10.88
C LYS A 189 8.55 16.94 -12.00
N ALA A 190 8.96 15.72 -11.67
CA ALA A 190 9.02 14.62 -12.64
C ALA A 190 7.62 14.32 -13.24
N ALA A 191 6.56 14.31 -12.43
CA ALA A 191 5.20 14.13 -12.90
C ALA A 191 4.71 15.19 -13.89
N LEU A 192 5.26 16.40 -13.81
CA LEU A 192 4.93 17.50 -14.73
C LEU A 192 5.78 17.49 -16.00
N GLU A 193 7.03 17.03 -15.92
CA GLU A 193 7.98 17.06 -17.01
C GLU A 193 7.98 15.79 -17.87
N GLU A 194 7.89 14.60 -17.24
CA GLU A 194 7.99 13.32 -17.95
C GLU A 194 6.65 12.86 -18.55
N ASP A 195 6.66 12.18 -19.68
CA ASP A 195 5.47 11.49 -20.22
C ASP A 195 5.01 10.35 -19.31
N LEU A 196 5.98 9.67 -18.69
CA LEU A 196 5.75 8.58 -17.73
C LEU A 196 6.75 8.72 -16.57
N SER A 197 6.28 8.79 -15.36
CA SER A 197 7.09 8.86 -14.15
C SER A 197 6.60 7.88 -13.09
N ILE A 198 7.51 7.48 -12.20
CA ILE A 198 7.25 6.55 -11.10
C ILE A 198 7.52 7.25 -9.78
N ILE A 199 6.60 7.08 -8.85
CA ILE A 199 6.73 7.47 -7.45
C ILE A 199 6.75 6.19 -6.60
N GLN A 200 7.94 5.79 -6.16
CA GLN A 200 8.09 4.72 -5.18
C GLN A 200 7.75 5.31 -3.82
N GLY A 201 6.60 4.90 -3.29
CA GLY A 201 6.05 5.44 -2.04
C GLY A 201 5.87 4.37 -0.98
N PRO A 202 6.89 4.08 -0.16
CA PRO A 202 6.73 3.24 1.01
C PRO A 202 5.56 3.66 1.89
N PRO A 203 5.05 2.79 2.79
CA PRO A 203 4.00 3.15 3.74
C PRO A 203 4.37 4.41 4.52
N GLY A 204 3.42 5.32 4.73
CA GLY A 204 3.62 6.50 5.58
C GLY A 204 4.51 7.61 5.01
N THR A 205 4.91 7.58 3.73
CA THR A 205 5.79 8.58 3.11
C THR A 205 5.06 9.72 2.41
N GLY A 206 3.74 9.81 2.54
CA GLY A 206 2.97 10.93 1.99
C GLY A 206 2.62 10.82 0.50
N LYS A 207 2.43 9.60 -0.04
CA LYS A 207 1.94 9.37 -1.42
C LYS A 207 0.75 10.27 -1.78
N THR A 208 -0.29 10.25 -0.94
CA THR A 208 -1.50 11.06 -1.16
C THR A 208 -1.20 12.55 -1.24
N GLN A 209 -0.34 13.07 -0.35
CA GLN A 209 0.06 14.47 -0.33
C GLN A 209 0.76 14.87 -1.64
N THR A 210 1.63 13.98 -2.15
CA THR A 210 2.30 14.16 -3.44
C THR A 210 1.29 14.20 -4.59
N ILE A 211 0.33 13.26 -4.60
CA ILE A 211 -0.77 13.22 -5.59
C ILE A 211 -1.56 14.54 -5.58
N LEU A 212 -1.92 15.07 -4.41
CA LEU A 212 -2.66 16.32 -4.28
C LEU A 212 -1.90 17.52 -4.88
N ASN A 213 -0.59 17.61 -4.66
CA ASN A 213 0.24 18.66 -5.27
C ASN A 213 0.36 18.50 -6.80
N ILE A 214 0.44 17.27 -7.32
CA ILE A 214 0.41 17.00 -8.77
C ILE A 214 -0.92 17.47 -9.37
N VAL A 215 -2.04 17.06 -8.76
CA VAL A 215 -3.39 17.43 -9.18
C VAL A 215 -3.55 18.95 -9.20
N ALA A 216 -3.15 19.64 -8.13
CA ALA A 216 -3.22 21.11 -8.05
C ALA A 216 -2.45 21.80 -9.18
N ASN A 217 -1.25 21.31 -9.51
CA ASN A 217 -0.43 21.86 -10.59
C ASN A 217 -1.07 21.67 -11.97
N TYR A 218 -1.67 20.51 -12.25
CA TYR A 218 -2.37 20.29 -13.53
C TYR A 218 -3.61 21.17 -13.64
N ILE A 219 -4.39 21.30 -12.56
CA ILE A 219 -5.58 22.16 -12.53
C ILE A 219 -5.22 23.64 -12.72
N ALA A 220 -4.18 24.12 -12.02
CA ALA A 220 -3.71 25.50 -12.15
C ALA A 220 -3.22 25.83 -13.57
N ARG A 221 -2.83 24.83 -14.35
CA ARG A 221 -2.45 24.95 -15.76
C ARG A 221 -3.61 24.76 -16.73
N GLY A 222 -4.86 24.67 -16.24
CA GLY A 222 -6.06 24.45 -17.03
C GLY A 222 -6.24 23.01 -17.54
N GLY A 223 -5.51 22.07 -16.95
CA GLY A 223 -5.54 20.66 -17.30
C GLY A 223 -6.68 19.87 -16.66
N SER A 224 -6.82 18.61 -17.08
CA SER A 224 -7.69 17.59 -16.51
C SER A 224 -6.87 16.41 -15.97
N VAL A 225 -7.28 15.85 -14.83
CA VAL A 225 -6.59 14.76 -14.17
C VAL A 225 -7.55 13.63 -13.87
N ALA A 226 -7.14 12.39 -14.15
CA ALA A 226 -7.81 11.23 -13.59
C ALA A 226 -6.92 10.59 -12.51
N VAL A 227 -7.50 10.29 -11.35
CA VAL A 227 -6.87 9.51 -10.29
C VAL A 227 -7.54 8.14 -10.27
N VAL A 228 -6.78 7.10 -10.57
CA VAL A 228 -7.30 5.75 -10.70
C VAL A 228 -6.49 4.74 -9.88
N SER A 229 -7.13 3.65 -9.51
CA SER A 229 -6.49 2.51 -8.82
C SER A 229 -7.18 1.20 -9.22
N GLY A 230 -6.61 0.07 -8.82
CA GLY A 230 -7.25 -1.24 -8.98
C GLY A 230 -8.58 -1.37 -8.22
N ASN A 231 -8.75 -0.62 -7.13
CA ASN A 231 -9.99 -0.58 -6.33
C ASN A 231 -10.43 0.86 -6.01
N ASN A 232 -11.72 1.02 -5.66
CA ASN A 232 -12.30 2.33 -5.35
C ASN A 232 -11.85 2.91 -3.99
N GLU A 233 -11.33 2.10 -3.07
CA GLU A 233 -11.00 2.52 -1.71
C GLU A 233 -9.75 3.44 -1.70
N ALA A 234 -8.74 3.10 -2.50
CA ALA A 234 -7.54 3.92 -2.65
C ALA A 234 -7.87 5.30 -3.24
N THR A 235 -8.66 5.35 -4.30
CA THR A 235 -9.07 6.61 -4.93
C THR A 235 -9.95 7.47 -4.03
N ARG A 236 -10.78 6.84 -3.18
CA ARG A 236 -11.62 7.54 -2.19
C ARG A 236 -10.78 8.28 -1.17
N ASN A 237 -9.69 7.67 -0.66
CA ASN A 237 -8.79 8.32 0.29
C ASN A 237 -8.17 9.61 -0.28
N VAL A 238 -7.79 9.63 -1.56
CA VAL A 238 -7.28 10.85 -2.23
C VAL A 238 -8.38 11.89 -2.35
N LYS A 239 -9.59 11.47 -2.79
CA LYS A 239 -10.77 12.33 -2.92
C LYS A 239 -11.12 13.00 -1.59
N ASP A 240 -11.25 12.20 -0.51
CA ASP A 240 -11.68 12.69 0.80
C ASP A 240 -10.69 13.73 1.37
N LYS A 241 -9.39 13.54 1.18
CA LYS A 241 -8.38 14.53 1.57
C LYS A 241 -8.46 15.82 0.76
N PHE A 242 -8.77 15.73 -0.54
CA PHE A 242 -8.96 16.90 -1.39
C PHE A 242 -10.25 17.67 -1.03
N GLU A 243 -11.30 16.95 -0.66
CA GLU A 243 -12.55 17.52 -0.13
C GLU A 243 -12.35 18.18 1.24
N ALA A 244 -11.63 17.54 2.15
CA ALA A 244 -11.28 18.12 3.46
C ALA A 244 -10.46 19.41 3.35
N ALA A 245 -9.70 19.57 2.26
CA ALA A 245 -8.99 20.80 1.94
C ALA A 245 -9.88 21.89 1.29
N GLY A 246 -11.18 21.65 1.12
CA GLY A 246 -12.14 22.61 0.58
C GLY A 246 -12.29 22.58 -0.95
N PHE A 247 -11.68 21.63 -1.64
CA PHE A 247 -11.70 21.52 -3.11
C PHE A 247 -12.64 20.45 -3.65
N GLY A 248 -13.60 19.99 -2.86
CA GLY A 248 -14.55 18.93 -3.24
C GLY A 248 -15.35 19.22 -4.50
N TYR A 249 -15.66 20.50 -4.76
CA TYR A 249 -16.40 20.95 -5.95
C TYR A 249 -15.67 20.73 -7.29
N LEU A 250 -14.37 20.35 -7.25
CA LEU A 250 -13.57 20.01 -8.43
C LEU A 250 -13.68 18.52 -8.81
N ASN A 251 -14.21 17.70 -7.92
CA ASN A 251 -14.18 16.25 -8.00
C ASN A 251 -15.38 15.65 -8.73
N ALA A 252 -15.14 14.60 -9.54
CA ALA A 252 -16.17 13.71 -10.06
C ALA A 252 -15.77 12.25 -9.77
N PHE A 253 -16.54 11.54 -8.93
CA PHE A 253 -16.29 10.14 -8.56
C PHE A 253 -17.17 9.21 -9.42
N LEU A 254 -16.57 8.57 -10.44
CA LEU A 254 -17.29 7.90 -11.53
C LEU A 254 -16.93 6.39 -11.70
N GLY A 255 -16.28 5.78 -10.73
CA GLY A 255 -15.66 4.44 -10.84
C GLY A 255 -16.58 3.27 -11.18
N ASN A 256 -17.90 3.39 -11.03
CA ASN A 256 -18.91 2.41 -11.45
C ASN A 256 -20.27 3.08 -11.68
N ALA A 257 -21.27 2.35 -12.19
CA ALA A 257 -22.61 2.89 -12.48
C ALA A 257 -23.26 3.53 -11.24
N LYS A 258 -23.17 2.88 -10.09
CA LYS A 258 -23.71 3.40 -8.81
C LYS A 258 -23.06 4.73 -8.42
N ASN A 259 -21.73 4.84 -8.56
CA ASN A 259 -21.03 6.09 -8.27
C ASN A 259 -21.45 7.22 -9.22
N VAL A 260 -21.68 6.91 -10.50
CA VAL A 260 -22.17 7.88 -11.49
C VAL A 260 -23.56 8.37 -11.09
N GLU A 261 -24.49 7.47 -10.73
CA GLU A 261 -25.83 7.85 -10.27
C GLU A 261 -25.73 8.72 -9.02
N THR A 262 -25.02 8.27 -7.98
CA THR A 262 -24.84 9.03 -6.74
C THR A 262 -24.23 10.41 -6.98
N PHE A 263 -23.26 10.52 -7.92
CA PHE A 263 -22.63 11.80 -8.25
C PHE A 263 -23.64 12.80 -8.85
N PHE A 264 -24.55 12.34 -9.72
CA PHE A 264 -25.55 13.22 -10.36
C PHE A 264 -26.81 13.42 -9.53
N GLU A 265 -27.10 12.57 -8.54
CA GLU A 265 -28.18 12.75 -7.56
C GLU A 265 -27.79 13.71 -6.44
N GLY A 266 -26.50 13.85 -6.16
CA GLY A 266 -26.00 14.81 -5.18
C GLY A 266 -26.20 16.27 -5.63
N GLU A 267 -26.40 17.18 -4.67
CA GLU A 267 -26.44 18.61 -4.96
C GLU A 267 -25.12 19.06 -5.60
N GLN A 268 -25.20 19.47 -6.87
CA GLN A 268 -24.06 20.07 -7.56
C GLN A 268 -23.87 21.47 -6.99
N THR A 269 -23.01 21.59 -5.99
CA THR A 269 -22.70 22.87 -5.33
C THR A 269 -22.27 23.91 -6.35
N ALA A 270 -22.97 25.04 -6.40
CA ALA A 270 -22.55 26.19 -7.19
C ALA A 270 -21.16 26.65 -6.73
N VAL A 271 -20.26 26.89 -7.69
CA VAL A 271 -18.91 27.33 -7.38
C VAL A 271 -18.94 28.79 -6.92
N LYS A 272 -19.04 29.03 -5.62
CA LYS A 272 -18.91 30.38 -5.04
C LYS A 272 -17.43 30.64 -4.76
N ILE A 273 -16.74 31.27 -5.68
CA ILE A 273 -15.38 31.75 -5.49
C ILE A 273 -15.47 33.22 -5.05
N ASN A 274 -15.45 33.46 -3.75
CA ASN A 274 -15.76 34.75 -3.16
C ASN A 274 -14.58 35.69 -2.92
N GLU A 275 -13.37 35.36 -3.34
CA GLU A 275 -12.21 36.20 -3.03
C GLU A 275 -11.47 36.71 -4.27
N LYS A 276 -11.29 38.01 -4.33
CA LYS A 276 -10.35 38.65 -5.27
C LYS A 276 -8.94 38.37 -4.78
N SER A 277 -8.34 37.27 -5.13
CA SER A 277 -6.91 37.08 -4.92
C SER A 277 -6.13 37.93 -5.92
N VAL A 278 -5.40 38.90 -5.40
CA VAL A 278 -4.53 39.74 -6.20
C VAL A 278 -3.20 39.05 -6.39
N ILE A 279 -2.91 38.56 -7.61
CA ILE A 279 -1.63 37.86 -7.87
C ILE A 279 -0.43 38.81 -7.81
N GLY A 280 -0.56 40.08 -8.09
CA GLY A 280 0.56 41.02 -8.06
C GLY A 280 1.89 40.38 -8.47
N ASN A 281 2.84 40.36 -7.56
CA ASN A 281 4.18 39.82 -7.76
C ASN A 281 4.31 38.33 -7.26
N SER A 282 3.22 37.60 -6.98
CA SER A 282 3.27 36.28 -6.29
C SER A 282 4.15 35.25 -7.02
N ALA A 283 4.08 35.17 -8.34
CA ALA A 283 4.95 34.26 -9.12
C ALA A 283 6.44 34.63 -9.02
N ARG A 284 6.76 35.92 -8.96
CA ARG A 284 8.13 36.39 -8.76
C ARG A 284 8.64 36.06 -7.35
N TYR A 285 7.80 36.26 -6.33
CA TYR A 285 8.15 35.92 -4.97
C TYR A 285 8.28 34.38 -4.77
N LEU A 286 7.48 33.59 -5.47
CA LEU A 286 7.61 32.14 -5.46
C LEU A 286 8.99 31.68 -5.96
N ARG A 287 9.48 32.26 -7.05
CA ARG A 287 10.85 32.01 -7.55
C ARG A 287 11.91 32.44 -6.53
N GLN A 288 11.80 33.66 -6.01
CA GLN A 288 12.78 34.20 -5.06
C GLN A 288 12.90 33.42 -3.77
N THR A 289 11.80 32.74 -3.34
CA THR A 289 11.79 31.93 -2.13
C THR A 289 12.14 30.45 -2.37
N SER A 290 12.15 29.99 -3.62
CA SER A 290 12.34 28.58 -3.96
C SER A 290 13.65 28.00 -3.44
N ASP A 291 14.76 28.68 -3.71
CA ASP A 291 16.10 28.22 -3.31
C ASP A 291 16.25 28.14 -1.78
N GLY A 292 15.70 29.13 -1.07
CA GLY A 292 15.70 29.14 0.39
C GLY A 292 14.87 28.02 1.00
N VAL A 293 13.72 27.71 0.38
CA VAL A 293 12.88 26.58 0.83
C VAL A 293 13.52 25.24 0.50
N GLU A 294 14.15 25.06 -0.65
CA GLU A 294 14.88 23.84 -0.97
C GLU A 294 16.05 23.62 -0.01
N THR A 295 16.79 24.71 0.32
CA THR A 295 17.84 24.68 1.35
C THR A 295 17.28 24.26 2.71
N TYR A 296 16.15 24.82 3.13
CA TYR A 296 15.47 24.41 4.36
C TYR A 296 15.11 22.93 4.38
N LEU A 297 14.47 22.44 3.31
CA LEU A 297 14.05 21.04 3.22
C LEU A 297 15.24 20.09 3.24
N GLN A 298 16.35 20.45 2.56
CA GLN A 298 17.58 19.66 2.59
C GLN A 298 18.21 19.64 3.98
N LEU A 299 18.34 20.77 4.64
CA LEU A 299 18.89 20.86 6.00
C LEU A 299 18.00 20.13 7.02
N SER A 300 16.69 20.27 6.90
CA SER A 300 15.73 19.55 7.75
C SER A 300 15.82 18.02 7.55
N LEU A 301 16.02 17.56 6.32
CA LEU A 301 16.26 16.16 6.01
C LEU A 301 17.57 15.67 6.64
N ASP A 302 18.64 16.46 6.52
CA ASP A 302 19.95 16.14 7.09
C ASP A 302 19.90 16.08 8.62
N VAL A 303 19.22 17.03 9.27
CA VAL A 303 18.99 17.05 10.74
C VAL A 303 18.30 15.75 11.20
N ALA A 304 17.28 15.30 10.45
CA ALA A 304 16.59 14.05 10.79
C ALA A 304 17.44 12.81 10.55
N LYS A 305 18.22 12.75 9.45
CA LYS A 305 19.18 11.66 9.21
C LYS A 305 20.23 11.58 10.33
N ILE A 306 20.74 12.72 10.75
CA ILE A 306 21.71 12.77 11.85
C ILE A 306 21.05 12.30 13.15
N ALA A 307 19.83 12.71 13.45
CA ALA A 307 19.09 12.25 14.63
C ALA A 307 18.89 10.72 14.64
N GLN A 308 18.53 10.14 13.49
CA GLN A 308 18.40 8.70 13.34
C GLN A 308 19.74 7.98 13.57
N LEU A 309 20.84 8.50 13.01
CA LEU A 309 22.17 7.96 13.23
C LEU A 309 22.59 8.05 14.70
N ILE A 310 22.31 9.17 15.39
CA ILE A 310 22.58 9.31 16.82
C ILE A 310 21.88 8.20 17.59
N SER A 311 20.58 8.00 17.37
CA SER A 311 19.82 6.95 18.04
C SER A 311 20.37 5.54 17.78
N GLU A 312 20.80 5.24 16.54
CA GLU A 312 21.44 3.96 16.21
C GLU A 312 22.77 3.79 16.96
N TYR A 313 23.62 4.81 16.97
CA TYR A 313 24.91 4.76 17.70
C TYR A 313 24.74 4.73 19.23
N GLU A 314 23.68 5.33 19.79
CA GLU A 314 23.36 5.23 21.21
C GLU A 314 23.02 3.80 21.61
N VAL A 315 22.21 3.09 20.80
CA VAL A 315 21.92 1.67 21.05
C VAL A 315 23.20 0.82 20.95
N GLU A 316 24.00 1.01 19.90
CA GLU A 316 25.26 0.28 19.73
C GLU A 316 26.24 0.56 20.86
N LYS A 317 26.29 1.82 21.34
CA LYS A 317 27.10 2.21 22.49
C LYS A 317 26.67 1.49 23.76
N GLU A 318 25.39 1.45 24.06
CA GLU A 318 24.88 0.76 25.25
C GLU A 318 25.22 -0.73 25.25
N ILE A 319 25.16 -1.39 24.07
CA ILE A 319 25.56 -2.79 23.93
C ILE A 319 27.06 -2.92 24.21
N ASN A 320 27.89 -2.09 23.58
CA ASN A 320 29.30 -2.08 23.74
C ASN A 320 29.74 -1.74 25.19
N ASP A 321 29.05 -0.79 25.84
CA ASP A 321 29.31 -0.41 27.24
C ASP A 321 29.00 -1.57 28.19
N ALA A 322 27.90 -2.30 27.96
CA ALA A 322 27.57 -3.49 28.74
C ALA A 322 28.67 -4.57 28.65
N GLU A 323 29.16 -4.85 27.42
CA GLU A 323 30.28 -5.79 27.21
C GLU A 323 31.58 -5.25 27.78
N TYR A 324 31.84 -3.94 27.68
CA TYR A 324 33.03 -3.29 28.15
C TYR A 324 33.16 -3.32 29.69
N GLN A 325 32.04 -3.22 30.43
CA GLN A 325 32.03 -3.22 31.91
C GLN A 325 32.31 -4.60 32.55
N ILE A 326 32.20 -5.72 31.81
CA ILE A 326 32.35 -7.08 32.34
C ILE A 326 33.77 -7.38 32.78
N LYS A 327 34.82 -6.71 32.22
CA LYS A 327 36.23 -6.96 32.52
C LYS A 327 36.94 -5.68 33.00
N GLU A 328 37.75 -5.80 34.08
CA GLU A 328 38.73 -4.75 34.42
C GLU A 328 39.80 -4.68 33.33
N ARG A 329 40.07 -3.49 32.82
CA ARG A 329 40.98 -3.25 31.69
C ARG A 329 42.11 -2.29 32.07
N ILE A 330 43.29 -2.57 31.58
CA ILE A 330 44.47 -1.74 31.76
C ILE A 330 44.63 -0.82 30.53
N VAL A 331 43.99 0.36 30.58
CA VAL A 331 44.07 1.31 29.47
C VAL A 331 45.31 2.19 29.58
N PRO A 332 46.21 2.20 28.57
CA PRO A 332 47.43 3.02 28.56
C PRO A 332 47.14 4.51 28.70
N LYS A 333 47.85 5.23 29.60
CA LYS A 333 47.67 6.68 29.77
C LYS A 333 47.90 7.47 28.49
N THR A 334 48.71 6.99 27.57
CA THR A 334 48.99 7.58 26.25
C THR A 334 47.77 7.65 25.35
N LEU A 335 46.76 6.77 25.51
CA LEU A 335 45.49 6.80 24.78
C LEU A 335 44.45 7.69 25.48
N LYS A 336 44.41 7.67 26.81
CA LYS A 336 43.45 8.48 27.59
C LYS A 336 43.58 9.98 27.35
N ASN A 337 44.84 10.46 27.15
CA ASN A 337 45.15 11.88 27.04
C ASN A 337 45.08 12.44 25.61
N LYS A 338 44.74 11.61 24.60
CA LYS A 338 44.63 12.04 23.20
C LYS A 338 43.22 12.32 22.79
N LYS A 339 43.03 13.48 22.15
CA LYS A 339 41.75 13.81 21.49
C LYS A 339 41.85 13.43 20.03
N TYR A 340 41.09 12.42 19.62
CA TYR A 340 40.99 11.95 18.25
C TYR A 340 39.56 12.15 17.73
N THR A 341 39.41 12.30 16.41
CA THR A 341 38.13 12.17 15.75
C THR A 341 37.70 10.69 15.75
N SER A 342 36.39 10.46 15.61
CA SER A 342 35.82 9.08 15.51
C SER A 342 36.53 8.24 14.44
N ALA A 343 36.78 8.82 13.26
CA ALA A 343 37.49 8.18 12.17
C ALA A 343 38.94 7.75 12.56
N LYS A 344 39.67 8.63 13.27
CA LYS A 344 41.03 8.27 13.74
C LYS A 344 41.06 7.20 14.83
N LEU A 345 40.05 7.16 15.70
CA LEU A 345 39.91 6.12 16.71
C LEU A 345 39.69 4.74 16.07
N LEU A 346 38.77 4.68 15.09
CA LEU A 346 38.50 3.43 14.36
C LEU A 346 39.69 2.99 13.53
N GLU A 347 40.38 3.93 12.89
CA GLU A 347 41.61 3.64 12.12
C GLU A 347 42.71 3.12 12.98
N LEU A 348 42.94 3.69 14.18
CA LEU A 348 43.94 3.23 15.13
C LEU A 348 43.61 1.82 15.66
N ALA A 349 42.34 1.58 16.00
CA ALA A 349 41.88 0.26 16.42
C ALA A 349 42.14 -0.79 15.33
N SER A 350 41.78 -0.51 14.08
CA SER A 350 42.01 -1.40 12.93
C SER A 350 43.51 -1.67 12.69
N VAL A 351 44.35 -0.66 12.81
CA VAL A 351 45.82 -0.83 12.70
C VAL A 351 46.32 -1.74 13.79
N LEU A 352 45.84 -1.60 15.02
CA LEU A 352 46.26 -2.46 16.13
C LEU A 352 45.75 -3.89 15.96
N GLU A 353 44.54 -4.09 15.45
CA GLU A 353 43.99 -5.44 15.16
C GLU A 353 44.83 -6.20 14.14
N THR A 354 45.30 -5.53 13.08
CA THR A 354 46.06 -6.16 12.01
C THR A 354 47.50 -6.49 12.34
N LEU A 355 48.08 -5.91 13.42
CA LEU A 355 49.46 -6.13 13.84
C LEU A 355 49.56 -7.25 14.90
N SER A 356 50.51 -8.17 14.78
CA SER A 356 50.85 -9.07 15.88
C SER A 356 51.53 -8.26 16.99
N ASP A 357 51.44 -8.74 18.24
CA ASP A 357 51.90 -8.01 19.42
C ASP A 357 53.35 -7.56 19.32
N ASP A 358 54.24 -8.44 18.81
CA ASP A 358 55.64 -8.13 18.57
C ASP A 358 55.89 -7.07 17.49
N LYS A 359 54.96 -6.96 16.51
CA LYS A 359 55.07 -6.01 15.39
C LYS A 359 54.57 -4.62 15.75
N VAL A 360 53.78 -4.44 16.81
CA VAL A 360 53.29 -3.11 17.26
C VAL A 360 54.45 -2.20 17.59
N THR A 361 55.53 -2.72 18.21
CA THR A 361 56.74 -1.99 18.59
C THR A 361 57.84 -1.95 17.53
N GLY A 362 57.60 -2.64 16.36
CA GLY A 362 58.55 -2.64 15.24
C GLY A 362 58.81 -1.24 14.67
N PHE A 363 60.07 -1.00 14.25
CA PHE A 363 60.53 0.34 13.84
C PHE A 363 59.61 1.02 12.82
N PHE A 364 59.27 0.35 11.73
CA PHE A 364 58.41 0.90 10.70
C PHE A 364 56.97 1.23 11.18
N ASN A 365 56.39 0.35 11.97
CA ASN A 365 55.09 0.56 12.56
C ASN A 365 55.08 1.66 13.61
N ARG A 366 56.17 1.76 14.39
CA ARG A 366 56.37 2.85 15.37
C ARG A 366 56.44 4.19 14.68
N VAL A 367 57.15 4.30 13.58
CA VAL A 367 57.24 5.53 12.76
C VAL A 367 55.86 5.82 12.16
N ARG A 368 55.19 4.84 11.60
CA ARG A 368 53.86 4.99 11.02
C ARG A 368 52.80 5.47 12.05
N ILE A 369 52.76 4.84 13.23
CA ILE A 369 51.84 5.20 14.30
C ILE A 369 52.17 6.58 14.88
N LEU A 370 53.44 6.91 15.00
CA LEU A 370 53.86 8.24 15.45
C LEU A 370 53.39 9.34 14.49
N PHE A 371 53.68 9.21 13.21
CA PHE A 371 53.30 10.25 12.22
C PHE A 371 51.80 10.36 12.03
N ARG A 372 51.06 9.25 12.11
CA ARG A 372 49.64 9.21 11.81
C ARG A 372 48.75 9.53 13.03
N PHE A 373 49.20 9.07 14.21
CA PHE A 373 48.40 9.22 15.45
C PHE A 373 49.12 10.00 16.57
N GLY A 374 50.35 10.43 16.34
CA GLY A 374 51.13 11.18 17.32
C GLY A 374 51.41 10.40 18.60
N ILE A 375 51.51 9.08 18.55
CA ILE A 375 51.80 8.21 19.72
C ILE A 375 53.26 7.86 19.72
N ILE A 376 54.01 8.32 20.76
CA ILE A 376 55.45 8.10 20.90
C ILE A 376 55.75 6.81 21.67
N ARG A 377 54.99 6.53 22.74
CA ARG A 377 55.19 5.41 23.64
C ARG A 377 54.25 4.29 23.37
N LEU A 378 54.65 3.26 22.61
CA LEU A 378 53.85 2.12 22.21
C LEU A 378 53.93 0.92 23.15
N LYS A 379 54.93 0.85 24.06
CA LYS A 379 55.16 -0.31 24.91
C LYS A 379 53.94 -0.71 25.74
N GLY A 380 53.26 0.28 26.36
CA GLY A 380 52.04 0.02 27.13
C GLY A 380 50.86 -0.43 26.28
N ILE A 381 50.81 -0.01 24.99
CA ILE A 381 49.74 -0.43 24.04
C ILE A 381 50.02 -1.85 23.57
N ALA A 382 51.29 -2.21 23.29
CA ALA A 382 51.64 -3.56 22.88
C ALA A 382 51.43 -4.59 24.00
N GLN A 383 51.67 -4.22 25.25
CA GLN A 383 51.47 -5.10 26.41
C GLN A 383 49.99 -5.37 26.72
N ASN A 384 49.09 -4.44 26.39
CA ASN A 384 47.65 -4.52 26.66
C ASN A 384 46.91 -4.19 25.41
N LYS A 385 47.22 -4.84 24.30
CA LYS A 385 46.69 -4.53 22.95
C LYS A 385 45.19 -4.72 22.85
N GLU A 386 44.68 -5.81 23.37
CA GLU A 386 43.24 -6.09 23.38
C GLU A 386 42.46 -5.03 24.16
N ASP A 387 42.92 -4.70 25.39
CA ASP A 387 42.30 -3.64 26.19
C ASP A 387 42.37 -2.29 25.50
N ALA A 388 43.46 -1.99 24.78
CA ALA A 388 43.63 -0.78 24.03
C ALA A 388 42.62 -0.70 22.84
N ILE A 389 42.43 -1.80 22.12
CA ILE A 389 41.47 -1.88 21.01
C ILE A 389 40.04 -1.69 21.51
N GLU A 390 39.67 -2.40 22.56
CA GLU A 390 38.36 -2.31 23.15
C GLU A 390 38.09 -0.88 23.72
N TYR A 391 39.05 -0.26 24.35
CA TYR A 391 38.97 1.13 24.78
C TYR A 391 38.75 2.09 23.61
N LEU A 392 39.45 1.89 22.49
CA LEU A 392 39.33 2.73 21.31
C LEU A 392 37.92 2.55 20.66
N LYS A 393 37.42 1.31 20.61
CA LYS A 393 36.05 1.02 20.12
C LYS A 393 35.00 1.67 21.02
N ASN A 394 35.12 1.54 22.33
CA ASN A 394 34.19 2.18 23.28
C ASN A 394 34.24 3.71 23.13
N LYS A 395 35.45 4.29 23.09
CA LYS A 395 35.65 5.74 22.94
C LYS A 395 35.17 6.25 21.57
N TYR A 396 35.17 5.41 20.55
CA TYR A 396 34.64 5.75 19.22
C TYR A 396 33.16 6.19 19.28
N TYR A 397 32.32 5.44 19.99
CA TYR A 397 30.90 5.78 20.12
C TYR A 397 30.70 7.14 20.80
N ASP A 398 31.39 7.42 21.90
CA ASP A 398 31.32 8.72 22.57
C ASP A 398 31.63 9.89 21.63
N VAL A 399 32.76 9.75 20.91
CA VAL A 399 33.25 10.81 20.04
C VAL A 399 32.34 10.93 18.81
N LYS A 400 31.88 9.82 18.24
CA LYS A 400 31.00 9.81 17.10
C LYS A 400 29.66 10.45 17.37
N ILE A 401 29.03 10.11 18.50
CA ILE A 401 27.78 10.74 18.98
C ILE A 401 27.99 12.23 19.19
N SER A 402 29.11 12.63 19.80
CA SER A 402 29.43 14.05 20.01
C SER A 402 29.61 14.83 18.71
N GLU A 403 30.33 14.26 17.73
CA GLU A 403 30.51 14.84 16.39
C GLU A 403 29.14 14.99 15.66
N LEU A 404 28.29 13.99 15.76
CA LEU A 404 26.95 14.03 15.16
C LEU A 404 26.04 15.06 15.82
N ASN A 405 26.08 15.18 17.17
CA ASN A 405 25.32 16.19 17.91
C ASN A 405 25.77 17.60 17.52
N GLN A 406 27.09 17.81 17.38
CA GLN A 406 27.62 19.10 16.92
C GLN A 406 27.14 19.42 15.51
N ALA A 407 27.28 18.50 14.58
CA ALA A 407 26.83 18.68 13.20
C ALA A 407 25.32 18.95 13.10
N GLN A 408 24.51 18.30 13.95
CA GLN A 408 23.08 18.56 14.05
C GLN A 408 22.78 19.96 14.55
N ALA A 409 23.47 20.39 15.62
CA ALA A 409 23.30 21.71 16.21
C ALA A 409 23.70 22.83 15.23
N GLU A 410 24.82 22.68 14.49
CA GLU A 410 25.22 23.63 13.46
C GLU A 410 24.16 23.83 12.38
N LYS A 411 23.56 22.72 11.89
CA LYS A 411 22.48 22.79 10.88
C LYS A 411 21.20 23.43 11.45
N LYS A 412 20.80 23.10 12.69
CA LYS A 412 19.66 23.72 13.36
C LYS A 412 19.86 25.23 13.52
N ASN A 413 21.03 25.63 14.03
CA ASN A 413 21.39 27.04 14.19
C ASN A 413 21.36 27.81 12.86
N TYR A 414 21.79 27.19 11.76
CA TYR A 414 21.72 27.79 10.43
C TYR A 414 20.26 27.98 9.98
N ILE A 415 19.38 27.01 10.20
CA ILE A 415 17.94 27.13 9.91
C ILE A 415 17.32 28.30 10.67
N ASP A 416 17.60 28.38 11.99
CA ASP A 416 17.01 29.37 12.88
C ASP A 416 17.53 30.78 12.57
N SER A 417 18.86 30.96 12.42
CA SER A 417 19.49 32.25 12.15
C SER A 417 19.07 32.86 10.80
N ASN A 418 18.68 32.04 9.83
CA ASN A 418 18.23 32.50 8.52
C ASN A 418 16.69 32.51 8.37
N ASN A 419 15.93 32.25 9.43
CA ASN A 419 14.46 32.21 9.44
C ASN A 419 13.86 31.32 8.30
N LEU A 420 14.53 30.19 7.96
CA LEU A 420 14.16 29.36 6.83
C LEU A 420 12.77 28.69 6.97
N THR A 421 12.33 28.46 8.21
CA THR A 421 11.00 27.89 8.51
C THR A 421 9.86 28.83 8.06
N GLU A 422 10.04 30.14 8.24
CA GLU A 422 9.08 31.14 7.74
C GLU A 422 8.95 31.15 6.22
N LEU A 423 10.05 30.87 5.49
CA LEU A 423 10.02 30.82 4.04
C LEU A 423 9.11 29.70 3.51
N LEU A 424 9.12 28.53 4.16
CA LEU A 424 8.23 27.43 3.80
C LEU A 424 6.75 27.81 3.98
N SER A 425 6.42 28.45 5.10
CA SER A 425 5.05 28.92 5.38
C SER A 425 4.58 29.97 4.38
N LYS A 426 5.46 30.91 4.04
CA LYS A 426 5.21 31.96 3.01
C LYS A 426 5.00 31.32 1.64
N GLN A 427 5.87 30.38 1.24
CA GLN A 427 5.74 29.70 -0.05
C GLN A 427 4.45 28.88 -0.16
N LYS A 428 4.05 28.20 0.91
CA LYS A 428 2.78 27.46 0.95
C LYS A 428 1.59 28.40 0.75
N LYS A 429 1.55 29.53 1.46
CA LYS A 429 0.51 30.56 1.30
C LYS A 429 0.47 31.13 -0.13
N LEU A 430 1.62 31.50 -0.68
CA LEU A 430 1.71 31.96 -2.07
C LEU A 430 1.21 30.90 -3.07
N SER A 431 1.55 29.64 -2.85
CA SER A 431 1.08 28.54 -3.69
C SER A 431 -0.42 28.36 -3.62
N ASP A 432 -1.02 28.49 -2.44
CA ASP A 432 -2.47 28.43 -2.24
C ASP A 432 -3.17 29.61 -2.91
N ASP A 433 -2.64 30.84 -2.76
CA ASP A 433 -3.16 32.05 -3.43
C ASP A 433 -3.13 31.91 -4.96
N ILE A 434 -2.02 31.41 -5.52
CA ILE A 434 -1.89 31.17 -6.97
C ILE A 434 -2.87 30.08 -7.43
N PHE A 435 -3.04 29.03 -6.65
CA PHE A 435 -3.98 27.96 -6.98
C PHE A 435 -5.43 28.48 -6.98
N LYS A 436 -5.84 29.19 -5.95
CA LYS A 436 -7.17 29.82 -5.86
C LYS A 436 -7.44 30.79 -6.99
N TYR A 437 -6.45 31.61 -7.36
CA TYR A 437 -6.59 32.50 -8.50
C TYR A 437 -6.76 31.74 -9.83
N ALA A 438 -5.96 30.70 -10.05
CA ALA A 438 -6.08 29.87 -11.25
C ALA A 438 -7.47 29.21 -11.34
N LEU A 439 -8.07 28.86 -10.19
CA LEU A 439 -9.44 28.38 -10.12
C LEU A 439 -10.45 29.47 -10.46
N GLN A 440 -10.25 30.71 -9.99
CA GLN A 440 -11.14 31.84 -10.35
C GLN A 440 -11.12 32.08 -11.86
N GLU A 441 -9.95 32.12 -12.49
CA GLU A 441 -9.85 32.30 -13.95
C GLU A 441 -10.46 31.12 -14.71
N ARG A 442 -10.29 29.88 -14.19
CA ARG A 442 -10.88 28.66 -14.79
C ARG A 442 -12.41 28.72 -14.83
N TYR A 443 -13.05 29.23 -13.78
CA TYR A 443 -14.51 29.25 -13.64
C TYR A 443 -15.15 30.55 -14.12
N LYS A 444 -14.35 31.56 -14.47
CA LYS A 444 -14.83 32.83 -15.01
C LYS A 444 -15.51 32.61 -16.36
N GLY A 445 -16.80 32.90 -16.43
CA GLY A 445 -17.61 32.76 -17.66
C GLY A 445 -17.99 31.30 -18.01
N LEU A 446 -17.73 30.33 -17.12
CA LEU A 446 -18.31 29.01 -17.29
C LEU A 446 -19.80 29.07 -17.03
N ASN A 447 -20.59 28.93 -18.10
CA ASN A 447 -22.03 28.78 -17.99
C ASN A 447 -22.37 27.47 -17.29
N ASP A 448 -23.36 27.47 -16.39
CA ASP A 448 -23.88 26.28 -15.74
C ASP A 448 -24.44 25.31 -16.78
N CYS A 449 -23.61 24.36 -17.21
CA CYS A 449 -24.06 23.27 -18.04
C CYS A 449 -24.70 22.21 -17.14
N ASN A 450 -26.02 21.99 -17.31
CA ASN A 450 -26.69 20.88 -16.63
C ASN A 450 -26.18 19.54 -17.20
N PHE A 451 -25.29 18.87 -16.46
CA PHE A 451 -24.83 17.53 -16.76
C PHE A 451 -25.74 16.51 -16.06
N THR A 452 -26.00 15.41 -16.75
CA THR A 452 -26.77 14.28 -16.25
C THR A 452 -25.98 12.99 -16.51
N ALA A 453 -26.31 11.91 -15.82
CA ALA A 453 -25.72 10.60 -16.07
C ALA A 453 -25.83 10.15 -17.55
N ARG A 454 -26.82 10.65 -18.29
CA ARG A 454 -27.02 10.32 -19.72
C ARG A 454 -26.20 11.16 -20.69
N ASN A 455 -25.93 12.45 -20.37
CA ASN A 455 -25.35 13.40 -21.33
C ASN A 455 -23.86 13.78 -21.06
N TYR A 456 -23.34 13.55 -19.85
CA TYR A 456 -22.00 14.03 -19.49
C TYR A 456 -20.88 13.46 -20.38
N ARG A 457 -21.02 12.19 -20.83
CA ARG A 457 -20.03 11.55 -21.69
C ARG A 457 -19.96 12.16 -23.09
N SER A 458 -21.07 12.55 -23.67
CA SER A 458 -21.10 13.22 -24.97
C SER A 458 -20.56 14.65 -24.90
N LYS A 459 -20.64 15.29 -23.72
CA LYS A 459 -20.13 16.64 -23.44
C LYS A 459 -18.87 16.60 -22.55
N PHE A 460 -18.08 15.54 -22.64
CA PHE A 460 -17.02 15.26 -21.66
C PHE A 460 -15.95 16.36 -21.58
N GLY A 461 -15.63 17.02 -22.69
CA GLY A 461 -14.71 18.17 -22.68
C GLY A 461 -15.23 19.34 -21.83
N ALA A 462 -16.54 19.67 -21.93
CA ALA A 462 -17.16 20.67 -21.07
C ALA A 462 -17.31 20.16 -19.62
N PHE A 463 -17.59 18.87 -19.44
CA PHE A 463 -17.67 18.24 -18.12
C PHE A 463 -16.34 18.35 -17.35
N THR A 464 -15.21 18.06 -17.99
CA THR A 464 -13.87 18.17 -17.36
C THR A 464 -13.41 19.63 -17.19
N LYS A 465 -13.94 20.58 -17.93
CA LYS A 465 -13.75 22.01 -17.62
C LYS A 465 -14.40 22.36 -16.27
N ARG A 466 -15.57 21.79 -15.95
CA ARG A 466 -16.29 21.99 -14.68
C ARG A 466 -15.78 21.10 -13.55
N TYR A 467 -15.50 19.83 -13.82
CA TYR A 467 -14.98 18.83 -12.87
C TYR A 467 -13.64 18.30 -13.35
N PRO A 468 -12.53 19.02 -13.09
CA PRO A 468 -11.23 18.69 -13.65
C PRO A 468 -10.58 17.45 -13.06
N VAL A 469 -11.06 16.95 -11.92
CA VAL A 469 -10.53 15.76 -11.25
C VAL A 469 -11.55 14.63 -11.31
N VAL A 470 -11.22 13.58 -12.04
CA VAL A 470 -12.07 12.39 -12.18
C VAL A 470 -11.43 11.23 -11.39
N TYR A 471 -12.21 10.62 -10.50
CA TYR A 471 -11.82 9.43 -9.75
C TYR A 471 -12.52 8.21 -10.33
N SER A 472 -11.77 7.14 -10.56
CA SER A 472 -12.30 5.90 -11.15
C SER A 472 -11.42 4.71 -10.79
N THR A 473 -11.85 3.51 -11.18
CA THR A 473 -10.95 2.36 -11.25
C THR A 473 -10.22 2.34 -12.59
N THR A 474 -9.05 1.69 -12.64
CA THR A 474 -8.23 1.58 -13.86
C THR A 474 -8.99 0.93 -15.02
N HIS A 475 -9.83 -0.06 -14.75
CA HIS A 475 -10.63 -0.75 -15.76
C HIS A 475 -11.88 0.04 -16.21
N ALA A 476 -12.43 0.91 -15.35
CA ALA A 476 -13.65 1.66 -15.63
C ALA A 476 -13.42 3.05 -16.24
N ILE A 477 -12.19 3.60 -16.16
CA ILE A 477 -11.90 4.98 -16.57
C ILE A 477 -12.37 5.28 -18.01
N ARG A 478 -12.19 4.34 -18.94
CA ARG A 478 -12.63 4.52 -20.34
C ARG A 478 -14.15 4.51 -20.46
N SER A 479 -14.85 3.65 -19.72
CA SER A 479 -16.30 3.56 -19.77
C SER A 479 -17.01 4.76 -19.14
N CYS A 480 -16.40 5.44 -18.18
CA CYS A 480 -16.94 6.64 -17.55
C CYS A 480 -16.44 7.97 -18.15
N SER A 481 -15.57 7.92 -19.15
CA SER A 481 -15.06 9.08 -19.87
C SER A 481 -15.67 9.24 -21.26
N GLY A 482 -15.40 10.39 -21.90
CA GLY A 482 -15.71 10.59 -23.30
C GLY A 482 -14.84 9.68 -24.20
N GLU A 483 -15.39 9.24 -25.32
CA GLU A 483 -14.67 8.37 -26.25
C GLU A 483 -13.45 9.11 -26.83
N ASN A 484 -12.28 8.43 -26.80
CA ASN A 484 -10.98 8.98 -27.22
C ASN A 484 -10.55 10.28 -26.50
N TYR A 485 -11.17 10.59 -25.36
CA TYR A 485 -10.73 11.72 -24.55
C TYR A 485 -9.35 11.43 -23.93
N LEU A 486 -8.42 12.38 -24.02
CA LEU A 486 -7.11 12.28 -23.42
C LEU A 486 -7.00 13.23 -22.23
N TYR A 487 -6.91 12.68 -21.03
CA TYR A 487 -6.56 13.45 -19.84
C TYR A 487 -5.16 14.04 -19.97
N ASP A 488 -4.93 15.23 -19.44
CA ASP A 488 -3.58 15.80 -19.40
C ASP A 488 -2.66 14.97 -18.49
N CYS A 489 -3.20 14.35 -17.42
CA CYS A 489 -2.51 13.39 -16.60
C CYS A 489 -3.45 12.30 -16.07
N VAL A 490 -2.97 11.06 -16.06
CA VAL A 490 -3.59 9.95 -15.31
C VAL A 490 -2.61 9.51 -14.22
N ILE A 491 -3.08 9.53 -12.98
CA ILE A 491 -2.32 9.06 -11.82
C ILE A 491 -2.88 7.69 -11.43
N ILE A 492 -2.03 6.67 -11.44
CA ILE A 492 -2.40 5.31 -11.05
C ILE A 492 -1.84 5.05 -9.65
N ASP A 493 -2.70 5.09 -8.65
CA ASP A 493 -2.32 4.80 -7.27
C ASP A 493 -2.34 3.29 -7.00
N GLU A 494 -1.53 2.84 -6.03
CA GLU A 494 -1.28 1.43 -5.75
C GLU A 494 -0.92 0.61 -7.01
N SER A 495 -0.09 1.19 -7.88
CA SER A 495 0.26 0.62 -9.20
C SER A 495 0.98 -0.72 -9.14
N SER A 496 1.56 -1.10 -8.01
CA SER A 496 2.10 -2.45 -7.78
C SER A 496 1.02 -3.54 -7.83
N GLN A 497 -0.25 -3.21 -7.53
CA GLN A 497 -1.38 -4.13 -7.55
C GLN A 497 -2.17 -4.09 -8.86
N VAL A 498 -1.86 -3.15 -9.75
CA VAL A 498 -2.59 -2.99 -11.01
C VAL A 498 -2.00 -3.90 -12.08
N ASP A 499 -2.86 -4.74 -12.65
CA ASP A 499 -2.52 -5.66 -13.74
C ASP A 499 -2.33 -4.93 -15.08
N LEU A 500 -1.72 -5.61 -16.05
CA LEU A 500 -1.40 -5.04 -17.36
C LEU A 500 -2.64 -4.68 -18.19
N ILE A 501 -3.74 -5.44 -18.10
CA ILE A 501 -4.96 -5.19 -18.88
C ILE A 501 -5.59 -3.86 -18.44
N SER A 502 -5.82 -3.72 -17.14
CA SER A 502 -6.42 -2.52 -16.54
C SER A 502 -5.55 -1.28 -16.76
N ALA A 503 -4.22 -1.45 -16.64
CA ALA A 503 -3.27 -0.35 -16.84
C ALA A 503 -3.21 0.13 -18.30
N VAL A 504 -3.25 -0.76 -19.28
CA VAL A 504 -3.24 -0.42 -20.70
C VAL A 504 -4.45 0.43 -21.07
N ILE A 505 -5.62 0.13 -20.48
CA ILE A 505 -6.82 0.96 -20.64
C ILE A 505 -6.57 2.38 -20.12
N ALA A 506 -5.99 2.52 -18.92
CA ALA A 506 -5.69 3.83 -18.33
C ALA A 506 -4.60 4.60 -19.13
N PHE A 507 -3.54 3.92 -19.58
CA PHE A 507 -2.47 4.52 -20.39
C PHE A 507 -2.95 5.06 -21.73
N SER A 508 -3.97 4.42 -22.33
CA SER A 508 -4.57 4.87 -23.59
C SER A 508 -5.33 6.19 -23.47
N MET A 509 -5.74 6.57 -22.25
CA MET A 509 -6.54 7.75 -21.94
C MET A 509 -5.70 8.96 -21.51
N ALA A 510 -4.37 8.88 -21.53
CA ALA A 510 -3.50 9.87 -20.91
C ALA A 510 -2.44 10.43 -21.86
N LYS A 511 -2.16 11.73 -21.75
CA LYS A 511 -0.98 12.37 -22.35
C LYS A 511 0.27 12.16 -21.49
N LYS A 512 0.11 12.15 -20.17
CA LYS A 512 1.13 11.83 -19.16
C LYS A 512 0.56 10.87 -18.11
N VAL A 513 1.39 9.95 -17.62
CA VAL A 513 1.02 8.99 -16.58
C VAL A 513 2.01 9.06 -15.42
N VAL A 514 1.46 9.03 -14.22
CA VAL A 514 2.22 8.90 -12.98
C VAL A 514 1.83 7.59 -12.32
N LEU A 515 2.79 6.68 -12.20
CA LEU A 515 2.63 5.44 -11.43
C LEU A 515 3.02 5.71 -9.98
N VAL A 516 2.08 5.56 -9.07
CA VAL A 516 2.34 5.67 -7.63
C VAL A 516 2.18 4.28 -7.03
N GLY A 517 3.22 3.78 -6.39
CA GLY A 517 3.20 2.43 -5.84
C GLY A 517 4.46 2.11 -5.06
N ASP A 518 4.66 0.85 -4.75
CA ASP A 518 5.84 0.37 -4.05
C ASP A 518 6.13 -1.08 -4.45
N GLU A 519 7.29 -1.33 -5.07
CA GLU A 519 7.70 -2.68 -5.48
C GLU A 519 7.96 -3.61 -4.28
N LYS A 520 8.19 -3.04 -3.10
CA LYS A 520 8.41 -3.78 -1.84
C LYS A 520 7.11 -4.07 -1.08
N GLN A 521 5.95 -3.74 -1.67
CA GLN A 521 4.63 -4.13 -1.20
C GLN A 521 4.00 -5.19 -2.11
N LEU A 522 2.79 -5.63 -1.76
CA LEU A 522 2.11 -6.69 -2.51
C LEU A 522 1.89 -6.29 -3.98
N SER A 523 2.14 -7.23 -4.87
CA SER A 523 1.80 -7.11 -6.28
C SER A 523 0.38 -7.64 -6.55
N HIS A 524 -0.09 -7.51 -7.80
CA HIS A 524 -1.36 -8.11 -8.21
C HIS A 524 -1.34 -9.63 -8.03
N VAL A 525 -2.48 -10.20 -7.67
CA VAL A 525 -2.62 -11.62 -7.39
C VAL A 525 -3.37 -12.31 -8.53
N VAL A 526 -2.74 -13.32 -9.12
CA VAL A 526 -3.36 -14.18 -10.13
C VAL A 526 -3.83 -15.48 -9.47
N LYS A 527 -5.06 -15.91 -9.76
CA LYS A 527 -5.58 -17.19 -9.26
C LYS A 527 -4.72 -18.35 -9.77
N SER A 528 -4.21 -19.18 -8.87
CA SER A 528 -3.28 -20.28 -9.18
C SER A 528 -3.80 -21.24 -10.27
N GLN A 529 -5.11 -21.48 -10.30
CA GLN A 529 -5.77 -22.31 -11.30
C GLN A 529 -5.66 -21.76 -12.75
N LEU A 530 -5.47 -20.45 -12.91
CA LEU A 530 -5.35 -19.79 -14.21
C LEU A 530 -3.90 -19.72 -14.71
N VAL A 531 -2.92 -19.81 -13.82
CA VAL A 531 -1.50 -19.62 -14.12
C VAL A 531 -1.02 -20.50 -15.31
N PRO A 532 -1.33 -21.82 -15.38
CA PRO A 532 -0.88 -22.63 -16.50
C PRO A 532 -1.46 -22.17 -17.86
N LYS A 533 -2.74 -21.77 -17.87
CA LYS A 533 -3.41 -21.27 -19.09
C LYS A 533 -2.80 -19.94 -19.55
N LEU A 534 -2.55 -19.05 -18.62
CA LEU A 534 -1.95 -17.73 -18.90
C LEU A 534 -0.52 -17.85 -19.40
N ASN A 535 0.28 -18.76 -18.85
CA ASN A 535 1.63 -19.04 -19.32
C ASN A 535 1.62 -19.61 -20.75
N ASN A 536 0.67 -20.49 -21.09
CA ASN A 536 0.51 -21.01 -22.45
C ASN A 536 0.17 -19.89 -23.45
N ILE A 537 -0.72 -18.96 -23.07
CA ILE A 537 -1.05 -17.80 -23.89
C ILE A 537 0.20 -16.91 -24.06
N PHE A 538 0.92 -16.62 -22.99
CA PHE A 538 2.15 -15.82 -23.06
C PHE A 538 3.17 -16.40 -24.03
N ASN A 539 3.43 -17.71 -23.95
CA ASN A 539 4.36 -18.42 -24.83
C ASN A 539 3.92 -18.39 -26.28
N LYS A 540 2.61 -18.46 -26.56
CA LYS A 540 2.02 -18.37 -27.93
C LYS A 540 2.38 -17.04 -28.61
N TYR A 541 2.32 -15.91 -27.87
CA TYR A 541 2.55 -14.57 -28.39
C TYR A 541 4.03 -14.17 -28.47
N LYS A 542 4.94 -14.92 -27.83
CA LYS A 542 6.41 -14.71 -27.82
C LYS A 542 6.80 -13.26 -27.48
N LEU A 543 6.14 -12.69 -26.51
CA LEU A 543 6.41 -11.34 -26.02
C LEU A 543 7.63 -11.33 -25.08
N SER A 544 8.23 -10.13 -24.90
CA SER A 544 9.30 -9.95 -23.92
C SER A 544 8.81 -10.21 -22.48
N GLY A 545 9.67 -10.77 -21.63
CA GLY A 545 9.32 -11.21 -20.28
C GLY A 545 8.72 -10.14 -19.37
N TYR A 546 8.97 -8.85 -19.63
CA TYR A 546 8.34 -7.77 -18.91
C TYR A 546 6.82 -7.62 -19.18
N PHE A 547 6.30 -8.22 -20.25
CA PHE A 547 4.86 -8.29 -20.54
C PHE A 547 4.17 -9.56 -20.00
N ASP A 548 4.89 -10.42 -19.28
CA ASP A 548 4.29 -11.59 -18.63
C ASP A 548 3.26 -11.13 -17.59
N TYR A 549 1.99 -11.40 -17.86
CA TYR A 549 0.85 -11.01 -17.02
C TYR A 549 0.89 -11.64 -15.63
N VAL A 550 1.40 -12.88 -15.53
CA VAL A 550 1.46 -13.59 -14.25
C VAL A 550 2.52 -13.00 -13.34
N LYS A 551 3.66 -12.61 -13.91
CA LYS A 551 4.86 -12.19 -13.16
C LYS A 551 4.96 -10.69 -12.91
N ASN A 552 4.23 -9.87 -13.67
CA ASN A 552 4.43 -8.41 -13.64
C ASN A 552 3.13 -7.63 -13.45
N SER A 553 3.13 -6.76 -12.44
CA SER A 553 2.23 -5.62 -12.39
C SER A 553 2.64 -4.56 -13.42
N ILE A 554 1.82 -3.53 -13.61
CA ILE A 554 2.22 -2.40 -14.47
C ILE A 554 3.48 -1.71 -13.96
N LEU A 555 3.63 -1.55 -12.65
CA LEU A 555 4.81 -0.92 -12.06
C LEU A 555 6.07 -1.70 -12.40
N SER A 556 6.11 -3.00 -12.13
CA SER A 556 7.27 -3.84 -12.44
C SER A 556 7.52 -3.99 -13.95
N CYS A 557 6.46 -4.02 -14.78
CA CYS A 557 6.57 -4.02 -16.23
C CYS A 557 7.29 -2.77 -16.73
N VAL A 558 6.90 -1.58 -16.27
CA VAL A 558 7.50 -0.30 -16.67
C VAL A 558 8.96 -0.22 -16.22
N ILE A 559 9.27 -0.60 -14.98
CA ILE A 559 10.65 -0.57 -14.47
C ILE A 559 11.56 -1.52 -15.27
N LYS A 560 11.09 -2.70 -15.60
CA LYS A 560 11.87 -3.69 -16.38
C LYS A 560 12.06 -3.27 -17.84
N LYS A 561 11.02 -2.68 -18.48
CA LYS A 561 11.05 -2.29 -19.89
C LYS A 561 11.79 -0.96 -20.10
N GLU A 562 11.52 0.05 -19.28
CA GLU A 562 11.98 1.42 -19.52
C GLU A 562 12.97 1.89 -18.44
N LYS A 563 14.21 1.46 -18.55
CA LYS A 563 15.29 1.80 -17.60
C LYS A 563 15.56 3.31 -17.43
N ARG A 564 15.08 4.13 -18.36
CA ARG A 564 15.26 5.59 -18.34
C ARG A 564 14.09 6.34 -17.70
N VAL A 565 13.02 5.66 -17.33
CA VAL A 565 11.90 6.29 -16.63
C VAL A 565 12.37 6.80 -15.27
N VAL A 566 12.05 8.07 -15.01
CA VAL A 566 12.38 8.68 -13.71
C VAL A 566 11.56 8.03 -12.62
N SER A 567 12.24 7.39 -11.68
CA SER A 567 11.66 6.78 -10.48
C SER A 567 12.14 7.54 -9.25
N THR A 568 11.22 8.11 -8.49
CA THR A 568 11.51 8.89 -7.29
C THR A 568 11.06 8.12 -6.05
N LEU A 569 11.99 7.80 -5.16
CA LEU A 569 11.68 7.24 -3.85
C LEU A 569 11.27 8.35 -2.88
N LEU A 570 10.07 8.26 -2.32
CA LEU A 570 9.66 9.10 -1.19
C LEU A 570 10.30 8.54 0.07
N ASN A 571 11.30 9.23 0.60
CA ASN A 571 12.18 8.69 1.61
C ASN A 571 11.92 9.19 3.04
N GLU A 572 10.95 10.06 3.27
CA GLU A 572 10.62 10.54 4.62
C GLU A 572 9.35 9.84 5.13
N HIS A 573 9.49 9.08 6.22
CA HIS A 573 8.41 8.31 6.82
C HIS A 573 7.81 9.04 8.04
N TYR A 574 6.47 9.18 8.07
CA TYR A 574 5.74 9.97 9.08
C TYR A 574 4.69 9.19 9.87
N ARG A 575 4.59 7.88 9.68
CA ARG A 575 3.44 7.10 10.18
C ARG A 575 3.75 6.25 11.39
N CYS A 576 4.63 5.27 11.22
CA CYS A 576 4.86 4.23 12.21
C CYS A 576 5.87 4.70 13.25
N ASP A 577 5.77 4.15 14.45
CA ASP A 577 6.83 4.25 15.46
C ASP A 577 8.18 3.82 14.86
N PRO A 578 9.31 4.51 15.20
CA PRO A 578 10.63 4.18 14.69
C PRO A 578 11.04 2.72 14.88
N GLN A 579 10.69 2.09 16.00
CA GLN A 579 10.98 0.68 16.24
C GLN A 579 10.27 -0.23 15.26
N ILE A 580 9.01 0.07 14.92
CA ILE A 580 8.21 -0.74 13.99
C ILE A 580 8.78 -0.66 12.57
N ILE A 581 9.00 0.55 12.06
CA ILE A 581 9.42 0.73 10.65
C ILE A 581 10.91 0.46 10.45
N GLY A 582 11.72 0.48 11.51
CA GLY A 582 13.16 0.33 11.44
C GLY A 582 13.62 -0.98 10.79
N PHE A 583 12.97 -2.10 11.12
CA PHE A 583 13.22 -3.38 10.45
C PHE A 583 12.91 -3.30 8.95
N CYS A 584 11.74 -2.79 8.59
CA CYS A 584 11.35 -2.64 7.18
C CYS A 584 12.34 -1.74 6.44
N ASN A 585 12.80 -0.65 7.06
CA ASN A 585 13.78 0.26 6.49
C ASN A 585 15.09 -0.46 6.16
N LYS A 586 15.65 -1.19 7.11
CA LYS A 586 16.94 -1.90 6.90
C LYS A 586 16.80 -3.08 5.93
N ARG A 587 15.71 -3.86 6.04
CA ARG A 587 15.54 -5.10 5.28
C ARG A 587 15.06 -4.91 3.85
N PHE A 588 14.15 -3.93 3.61
CA PHE A 588 13.47 -3.76 2.32
C PHE A 588 13.86 -2.48 1.59
N TYR A 589 14.26 -1.42 2.31
CA TYR A 589 14.56 -0.11 1.74
C TYR A 589 16.03 0.32 1.92
N ASN A 590 16.94 -0.60 2.22
CA ASN A 590 18.40 -0.38 2.33
C ASN A 590 18.80 0.75 3.31
N GLY A 591 17.96 1.06 4.30
CA GLY A 591 18.19 2.18 5.22
C GLY A 591 17.92 3.58 4.63
N GLU A 592 17.30 3.66 3.45
CA GLU A 592 17.09 4.95 2.77
C GLU A 592 15.93 5.78 3.36
N LEU A 593 15.06 5.16 4.17
CA LEU A 593 13.96 5.89 4.81
C LEU A 593 14.44 6.70 6.01
N VAL A 594 14.09 7.97 6.02
CA VAL A 594 14.30 8.88 7.14
C VAL A 594 13.04 8.95 7.99
N VAL A 595 13.10 8.40 9.18
CA VAL A 595 11.94 8.32 10.07
C VAL A 595 11.74 9.67 10.77
N ARG A 596 10.56 10.27 10.57
CA ARG A 596 10.16 11.57 11.15
C ARG A 596 9.25 11.44 12.36
N SER A 597 8.68 10.26 12.59
CA SER A 597 7.91 9.97 13.79
C SER A 597 8.83 9.85 15.01
N THR A 598 8.30 10.16 16.17
CA THR A 598 9.00 10.00 17.46
C THR A 598 8.54 8.72 18.14
N HIS A 599 9.49 8.06 18.82
CA HIS A 599 9.13 6.97 19.72
C HIS A 599 8.51 7.53 21.00
N ASN A 600 7.46 6.87 21.49
CA ASN A 600 6.83 7.20 22.76
C ASN A 600 6.74 5.95 23.64
N ASP A 601 6.87 6.13 24.95
CA ASP A 601 6.78 5.04 25.92
C ASP A 601 5.48 4.23 25.73
N GLY A 602 5.61 2.92 25.77
CA GLY A 602 4.52 1.98 25.51
C GLY A 602 4.22 1.68 24.04
N ASN A 603 4.89 2.37 23.08
CA ASN A 603 4.85 2.03 21.67
C ASN A 603 5.88 0.93 21.33
N GLY A 604 5.97 0.56 20.06
CA GLY A 604 6.99 -0.34 19.52
C GLY A 604 6.46 -1.74 19.22
N VAL A 605 7.27 -2.77 19.47
CA VAL A 605 6.98 -4.15 19.06
C VAL A 605 6.99 -5.10 20.26
N THR A 606 6.05 -6.03 20.29
CA THR A 606 5.99 -7.14 21.24
C THR A 606 5.95 -8.45 20.46
N LEU A 607 6.93 -9.31 20.66
CA LEU A 607 6.96 -10.67 20.14
C LEU A 607 6.43 -11.61 21.22
N ILE A 608 5.41 -12.41 20.90
CA ILE A 608 4.86 -13.41 21.80
C ILE A 608 5.07 -14.78 21.15
N SER A 609 5.89 -15.60 21.77
CA SER A 609 6.23 -16.92 21.30
C SER A 609 5.36 -18.00 21.96
N HIS A 610 5.07 -19.07 21.21
CA HIS A 610 4.33 -20.23 21.67
C HIS A 610 4.92 -21.52 21.09
N GLY A 611 4.48 -22.69 21.59
CA GLY A 611 4.93 -23.99 21.06
C GLY A 611 4.47 -24.26 19.62
N SER A 612 5.16 -25.17 18.92
CA SER A 612 5.05 -25.38 17.46
C SER A 612 4.03 -26.44 17.03
N HIS A 613 3.04 -26.80 17.85
CA HIS A 613 2.17 -27.97 17.60
C HIS A 613 0.67 -27.61 17.45
N PHE A 614 0.33 -26.33 17.27
CA PHE A 614 -1.06 -25.86 17.26
C PHE A 614 -1.63 -25.58 15.88
N GLU A 615 -0.81 -25.53 14.83
CA GLU A 615 -1.29 -25.31 13.46
C GLU A 615 -2.04 -26.52 12.94
N ARG A 616 -3.28 -26.30 12.49
CA ARG A 616 -4.11 -27.28 11.80
C ARG A 616 -4.87 -26.61 10.67
N GLU A 617 -4.78 -27.14 9.46
CA GLU A 617 -5.53 -26.63 8.30
C GLU A 617 -5.41 -25.11 8.08
N ARG A 618 -4.25 -24.51 8.42
CA ARG A 618 -4.00 -23.06 8.37
C ARG A 618 -4.81 -22.26 9.41
N GLU A 619 -5.10 -22.87 10.53
CA GLU A 619 -5.65 -22.29 11.75
C GLU A 619 -4.72 -22.55 12.92
N ASN A 620 -4.71 -21.64 13.88
CA ASN A 620 -3.96 -21.76 15.12
C ASN A 620 -4.81 -21.22 16.28
N GLU A 621 -5.48 -22.12 16.99
CA GLU A 621 -6.32 -21.78 18.14
C GLU A 621 -5.52 -21.15 19.27
N ARG A 622 -4.24 -21.57 19.43
CA ARG A 622 -3.37 -21.02 20.47
C ARG A 622 -3.15 -19.51 20.30
N GLU A 623 -2.93 -19.05 19.08
CA GLU A 623 -2.79 -17.62 18.83
C GLU A 623 -4.08 -16.85 19.12
N VAL A 624 -5.26 -17.45 18.89
CA VAL A 624 -6.55 -16.86 19.25
C VAL A 624 -6.71 -16.75 20.77
N ASP A 625 -6.37 -17.82 21.50
CA ASP A 625 -6.41 -17.84 22.98
C ASP A 625 -5.46 -16.79 23.58
N ILE A 626 -4.25 -16.62 23.02
CA ILE A 626 -3.28 -15.60 23.43
C ILE A 626 -3.86 -14.19 23.22
N ILE A 627 -4.46 -13.95 22.04
CA ILE A 627 -5.10 -12.65 21.76
C ILE A 627 -6.19 -12.37 22.79
N GLU A 628 -7.02 -13.35 23.10
CA GLU A 628 -8.13 -13.21 24.05
C GLU A 628 -7.66 -12.94 25.48
N LYS A 629 -6.64 -13.65 25.95
CA LYS A 629 -6.23 -13.64 27.35
C LYS A 629 -5.15 -12.62 27.70
N GLU A 630 -4.28 -12.30 26.74
CA GLU A 630 -3.09 -11.49 27.02
C GLU A 630 -3.08 -10.12 26.33
N ILE A 631 -3.94 -9.87 25.31
CA ILE A 631 -3.76 -8.69 24.47
C ILE A 631 -5.03 -7.84 24.34
N ILE A 632 -6.15 -8.45 23.95
CA ILE A 632 -7.28 -7.72 23.37
C ILE A 632 -7.98 -6.78 24.36
N ASP A 633 -8.03 -7.13 25.64
CA ASP A 633 -8.73 -6.37 26.66
C ASP A 633 -8.00 -5.06 27.02
N GLU A 634 -6.69 -4.98 26.75
CA GLU A 634 -5.89 -3.76 27.01
C GLU A 634 -5.95 -2.76 25.84
N LEU A 635 -6.56 -3.12 24.71
CA LEU A 635 -6.52 -2.33 23.49
C LEU A 635 -7.87 -1.71 23.11
N PRO A 636 -7.89 -0.42 22.67
CA PRO A 636 -9.12 0.21 22.18
C PRO A 636 -9.56 -0.41 20.85
N ALA A 637 -10.73 -1.03 20.84
CA ALA A 637 -11.22 -1.84 19.74
C ALA A 637 -11.26 -1.12 18.38
N ASN A 638 -11.72 0.14 18.34
CA ASN A 638 -11.81 0.93 17.11
C ASN A 638 -10.45 1.31 16.52
N GLN A 639 -9.37 1.28 17.32
CA GLN A 639 -8.00 1.55 16.91
C GLN A 639 -7.18 0.28 16.69
N THR A 640 -7.77 -0.90 16.89
CA THR A 640 -7.09 -2.20 16.79
C THR A 640 -7.45 -2.92 15.50
N GLY A 641 -6.45 -3.54 14.90
CA GLY A 641 -6.57 -4.45 13.78
C GLY A 641 -5.93 -5.80 14.10
N ILE A 642 -6.60 -6.90 13.74
CA ILE A 642 -6.05 -8.25 13.82
C ILE A 642 -5.87 -8.76 12.39
N ILE A 643 -4.65 -9.14 12.05
CA ILE A 643 -4.31 -9.59 10.69
C ILE A 643 -3.70 -10.98 10.72
N ALA A 644 -4.04 -11.77 9.72
CA ALA A 644 -3.47 -13.11 9.54
C ALA A 644 -3.25 -13.41 8.05
N PRO A 645 -2.37 -14.39 7.72
CA PRO A 645 -2.11 -14.74 6.32
C PRO A 645 -3.26 -15.55 5.68
N TYR A 646 -4.05 -16.29 6.45
CA TYR A 646 -4.99 -17.28 5.93
C TYR A 646 -6.45 -16.98 6.27
N ASN A 647 -7.35 -17.25 5.30
CA ASN A 647 -8.79 -17.04 5.48
C ASN A 647 -9.40 -17.91 6.61
N ASN A 648 -8.89 -19.12 6.81
CA ASN A 648 -9.36 -20.00 7.87
C ASN A 648 -9.13 -19.36 9.25
N GLN A 649 -7.91 -18.85 9.48
CA GLN A 649 -7.59 -18.11 10.72
C GLN A 649 -8.48 -16.87 10.89
N ILE A 650 -8.76 -16.14 9.79
CA ILE A 650 -9.67 -15.00 9.84
C ILE A 650 -11.09 -15.42 10.22
N ALA A 651 -11.58 -16.57 9.73
CA ALA A 651 -12.88 -17.11 10.11
C ALA A 651 -12.92 -17.45 11.61
N LEU A 652 -11.86 -18.08 12.12
CA LEU A 652 -11.71 -18.42 13.53
C LEU A 652 -11.65 -17.16 14.41
N LEU A 653 -10.84 -16.17 14.05
CA LEU A 653 -10.75 -14.88 14.74
C LEU A 653 -12.10 -14.14 14.76
N ASN A 654 -12.81 -14.12 13.61
CA ASN A 654 -14.13 -13.50 13.54
C ASN A 654 -15.17 -14.23 14.41
N SER A 655 -15.12 -15.55 14.52
CA SER A 655 -16.02 -16.30 15.39
C SER A 655 -15.87 -15.88 16.86
N ARG A 656 -14.65 -15.51 17.28
CA ARG A 656 -14.34 -15.14 18.66
C ARG A 656 -14.49 -13.62 18.93
N PHE A 657 -14.10 -12.77 18.00
CA PHE A 657 -13.92 -11.32 18.23
C PHE A 657 -14.82 -10.41 17.40
N LYS A 658 -15.73 -10.92 16.55
CA LYS A 658 -16.61 -10.11 15.69
C LYS A 658 -17.36 -9.00 16.44
N ASN A 659 -17.78 -9.27 17.68
CA ASN A 659 -18.57 -8.34 18.48
C ASN A 659 -17.71 -7.30 19.25
N ARG A 660 -16.38 -7.40 19.19
CA ARG A 660 -15.45 -6.48 19.88
C ARG A 660 -15.24 -5.16 19.15
N GLY A 661 -15.64 -5.05 17.87
CA GLY A 661 -15.52 -3.81 17.08
C GLY A 661 -14.12 -3.56 16.51
N CYS A 662 -13.19 -4.50 16.63
CA CYS A 662 -11.89 -4.45 15.95
C CYS A 662 -12.01 -4.88 14.47
N VAL A 663 -11.07 -4.43 13.63
CA VAL A 663 -11.02 -4.82 12.22
C VAL A 663 -10.21 -6.10 12.07
N ILE A 664 -10.82 -7.16 11.57
CA ILE A 664 -10.18 -8.48 11.38
C ILE A 664 -10.19 -8.80 9.89
N ASP A 665 -9.00 -8.99 9.29
CA ASP A 665 -8.91 -9.29 7.86
C ASP A 665 -7.56 -9.93 7.50
N THR A 666 -7.46 -10.47 6.29
CA THR A 666 -6.17 -10.95 5.77
C THR A 666 -5.21 -9.79 5.52
N ILE A 667 -3.89 -10.10 5.55
CA ILE A 667 -2.85 -9.10 5.26
C ILE A 667 -3.11 -8.41 3.90
N HIS A 668 -3.55 -9.14 2.89
CA HIS A 668 -3.88 -8.59 1.57
C HIS A 668 -5.03 -7.57 1.61
N LYS A 669 -6.12 -7.89 2.28
CA LYS A 669 -7.28 -6.99 2.39
C LYS A 669 -7.06 -5.84 3.37
N PHE A 670 -6.03 -5.95 4.20
CA PHE A 670 -5.62 -4.89 5.11
C PHE A 670 -4.68 -3.86 4.43
N GLN A 671 -4.23 -4.13 3.20
CA GLN A 671 -3.43 -3.17 2.44
C GLN A 671 -4.25 -1.89 2.19
N GLY A 672 -3.62 -0.72 2.36
CA GLY A 672 -4.30 0.58 2.32
C GLY A 672 -4.94 1.02 3.64
N LYS A 673 -5.25 0.07 4.55
CA LYS A 673 -5.75 0.35 5.91
C LYS A 673 -4.60 0.50 6.90
N GLU A 674 -4.85 1.16 8.01
CA GLU A 674 -3.88 1.33 9.11
C GLU A 674 -4.61 1.45 10.45
N LYS A 675 -3.96 1.02 11.52
CA LYS A 675 -4.46 1.11 12.87
C LYS A 675 -3.34 1.51 13.83
N ASP A 676 -3.70 2.06 14.98
CA ASP A 676 -2.72 2.38 16.01
C ASP A 676 -2.08 1.10 16.56
N TYR A 677 -2.87 0.06 16.73
CA TYR A 677 -2.49 -1.25 17.25
C TYR A 677 -2.76 -2.33 16.22
N ILE A 678 -1.77 -3.14 15.91
CA ILE A 678 -1.91 -4.32 15.05
C ILE A 678 -1.46 -5.56 15.79
N ILE A 679 -2.27 -6.61 15.66
CA ILE A 679 -1.95 -7.95 16.12
C ILE A 679 -1.76 -8.82 14.87
N LEU A 680 -0.55 -9.32 14.66
CA LEU A 680 -0.22 -10.25 13.58
C LEU A 680 -0.22 -11.68 14.12
N SER A 681 -1.20 -12.46 13.70
CA SER A 681 -1.27 -13.90 13.92
C SER A 681 -0.58 -14.59 12.75
N THR A 682 0.58 -15.22 12.99
CA THR A 682 1.37 -15.86 11.91
C THR A 682 0.85 -17.25 11.54
N VAL A 683 0.19 -17.92 12.47
CA VAL A 683 -0.47 -19.22 12.31
C VAL A 683 0.50 -20.40 12.19
N ALA A 684 1.50 -20.30 11.30
CA ALA A 684 2.35 -21.42 10.90
C ALA A 684 3.30 -21.86 12.02
N ASN A 685 3.43 -23.17 12.16
CA ASN A 685 4.44 -23.76 13.03
C ASN A 685 5.82 -23.80 12.38
N LYS A 686 5.87 -23.87 11.05
CA LYS A 686 7.11 -23.98 10.27
C LYS A 686 6.96 -23.33 8.90
N ILE A 687 7.98 -22.64 8.45
CA ILE A 687 8.08 -22.08 7.08
C ILE A 687 8.63 -23.16 6.14
N LYS A 688 7.99 -23.30 4.97
CA LYS A 688 8.41 -24.22 3.93
C LYS A 688 9.38 -23.54 2.99
N PHE A 689 10.54 -24.13 2.78
CA PHE A 689 11.46 -23.73 1.72
C PHE A 689 11.27 -24.65 0.52
N TYR A 690 11.23 -24.07 -0.67
CA TYR A 690 11.02 -24.78 -1.92
C TYR A 690 12.30 -24.71 -2.76
N ASP A 691 12.65 -25.81 -3.44
CA ASP A 691 13.78 -25.85 -4.37
C ASP A 691 13.56 -24.98 -5.62
N ASP A 692 12.32 -24.65 -5.91
CA ASP A 692 11.88 -23.76 -7.00
C ASP A 692 11.91 -22.31 -6.48
N GLU A 693 12.84 -21.50 -6.97
CA GLU A 693 13.01 -20.08 -6.59
C GLU A 693 11.75 -19.22 -6.85
N GLU A 694 10.83 -19.69 -7.72
CA GLU A 694 9.56 -19.00 -7.98
C GLU A 694 8.49 -19.32 -6.90
N LYS A 695 8.71 -20.33 -6.04
CA LYS A 695 7.80 -20.72 -4.97
C LYS A 695 8.32 -20.22 -3.62
N ILE A 696 7.66 -19.26 -3.05
CA ILE A 696 7.99 -18.71 -1.73
C ILE A 696 6.83 -19.04 -0.78
N ASP A 697 7.19 -19.53 0.42
CA ASP A 697 6.21 -19.67 1.49
C ASP A 697 5.56 -18.31 1.80
N PHE A 698 4.27 -18.33 2.07
CA PHE A 698 3.49 -17.11 2.26
C PHE A 698 4.08 -16.21 3.36
N LEU A 699 4.50 -16.80 4.48
CA LEU A 699 5.14 -16.08 5.59
C LEU A 699 6.59 -15.69 5.35
N ASN A 700 7.23 -16.26 4.33
CA ASN A 700 8.58 -15.86 3.93
C ASN A 700 8.58 -14.91 2.73
N ASN A 701 7.40 -14.42 2.34
CA ASN A 701 7.28 -13.42 1.28
C ASN A 701 7.61 -12.02 1.84
N PRO A 702 8.71 -11.39 1.38
CA PRO A 702 9.16 -10.10 1.91
C PRO A 702 8.12 -8.99 1.75
N ASN A 703 7.38 -8.98 0.65
CA ASN A 703 6.36 -7.96 0.39
C ASN A 703 5.16 -8.09 1.35
N LEU A 704 4.80 -9.34 1.70
CA LEU A 704 3.72 -9.60 2.65
C LEU A 704 4.09 -9.13 4.06
N ILE A 705 5.28 -9.50 4.51
CA ILE A 705 5.77 -9.14 5.85
C ILE A 705 5.97 -7.62 5.95
N ASN A 706 6.51 -6.98 4.92
CA ASN A 706 6.62 -5.52 4.87
C ASN A 706 5.26 -4.83 5.02
N VAL A 707 4.24 -5.33 4.32
CA VAL A 707 2.87 -4.82 4.45
C VAL A 707 2.34 -5.05 5.86
N ALA A 708 2.46 -6.26 6.40
CA ALA A 708 1.93 -6.60 7.72
C ALA A 708 2.48 -5.70 8.84
N ILE A 709 3.80 -5.53 8.89
CA ILE A 709 4.49 -4.70 9.89
C ILE A 709 4.07 -3.23 9.77
N SER A 710 4.10 -2.69 8.56
CA SER A 710 3.84 -1.28 8.30
C SER A 710 2.39 -0.82 8.46
N ARG A 711 1.46 -1.70 8.88
CA ARG A 711 0.07 -1.36 9.21
C ARG A 711 -0.08 -0.74 10.60
N ALA A 712 0.85 -1.05 11.51
CA ALA A 712 0.85 -0.54 12.87
C ALA A 712 1.43 0.89 12.93
N LYS A 713 0.74 1.80 13.62
CA LYS A 713 1.26 3.15 13.87
C LYS A 713 2.03 3.21 15.18
N LYS A 714 1.45 2.72 16.28
CA LYS A 714 1.98 2.84 17.63
C LYS A 714 2.55 1.52 18.14
N ARG A 715 1.82 0.42 18.03
CA ARG A 715 2.25 -0.86 18.60
C ARG A 715 1.90 -2.04 17.69
N LEU A 716 2.86 -2.94 17.56
CA LEU A 716 2.76 -4.17 16.80
C LEU A 716 2.95 -5.36 17.73
N TYR A 717 1.96 -6.24 17.81
CA TYR A 717 2.07 -7.55 18.45
C TYR A 717 2.27 -8.60 17.36
N ILE A 718 3.26 -9.47 17.53
CA ILE A 718 3.54 -10.56 16.61
C ILE A 718 3.47 -11.85 17.41
N LEU A 719 2.51 -12.71 17.05
CA LEU A 719 2.39 -14.05 17.62
C LEU A 719 3.02 -15.04 16.64
N ALA A 720 3.94 -15.86 17.12
CA ALA A 720 4.60 -16.85 16.27
C ALA A 720 5.10 -18.03 17.09
N SER A 721 5.22 -19.19 16.44
CA SER A 721 5.85 -20.35 17.08
C SER A 721 7.35 -20.12 17.31
N GLU A 722 7.90 -20.69 18.36
CA GLU A 722 9.35 -20.63 18.64
C GLU A 722 10.18 -21.22 17.48
N GLU A 723 9.66 -22.24 16.81
CA GLU A 723 10.33 -22.85 15.66
C GLU A 723 10.46 -21.87 14.50
N VAL A 724 9.39 -21.13 14.15
CA VAL A 724 9.42 -20.14 13.07
C VAL A 724 10.36 -18.98 13.40
N LEU A 725 10.37 -18.49 14.65
CA LEU A 725 11.25 -17.41 15.10
C LEU A 725 12.74 -17.79 15.10
N ASN A 726 13.07 -19.10 15.17
CA ASN A 726 14.43 -19.60 15.16
C ASN A 726 14.86 -20.26 13.84
N GLN A 727 13.93 -20.45 12.89
CA GLN A 727 14.18 -21.15 11.64
C GLN A 727 15.12 -20.37 10.72
N GLU A 728 16.27 -20.94 10.33
CA GLU A 728 17.25 -20.31 9.43
C GLU A 728 16.63 -19.96 8.07
N GLY A 729 16.98 -18.77 7.56
CA GLY A 729 16.44 -18.26 6.28
C GLY A 729 15.03 -17.68 6.36
N SER A 730 14.40 -17.70 7.54
CA SER A 730 13.11 -17.09 7.79
C SER A 730 13.22 -15.57 7.98
N ILE A 731 12.35 -14.80 7.32
CA ILE A 731 12.23 -13.35 7.55
C ILE A 731 11.80 -13.05 8.98
N LEU A 732 10.98 -13.92 9.59
CA LEU A 732 10.54 -13.75 10.97
C LEU A 732 11.67 -13.98 11.98
N ARG A 733 12.66 -14.84 11.66
CA ARG A 733 13.89 -14.93 12.43
C ARG A 733 14.72 -13.64 12.33
N ASP A 734 14.92 -13.13 11.10
CA ASP A 734 15.63 -11.88 10.89
C ASP A 734 14.98 -10.74 11.67
N LEU A 735 13.66 -10.71 11.69
CA LEU A 735 12.86 -9.74 12.42
C LEU A 735 13.01 -9.90 13.94
N SER A 736 12.93 -11.12 14.47
CA SER A 736 13.14 -11.39 15.91
C SER A 736 14.53 -10.93 16.34
N LYS A 737 15.58 -11.30 15.58
CA LYS A 737 16.97 -10.91 15.87
C LYS A 737 17.19 -9.40 15.77
N TYR A 738 16.55 -8.74 14.80
CA TYR A 738 16.59 -7.28 14.69
C TYR A 738 16.04 -6.62 15.95
N TYR A 739 14.86 -7.05 16.42
CA TYR A 739 14.24 -6.45 17.60
C TYR A 739 14.99 -6.78 18.89
N GLU A 740 15.54 -7.98 19.03
CA GLU A 740 16.41 -8.33 20.15
C GLU A 740 17.64 -7.42 20.24
N TYR A 741 18.20 -7.02 19.10
CA TYR A 741 19.41 -6.20 19.05
C TYR A 741 19.11 -4.70 19.20
N TYR A 742 18.19 -4.18 18.38
CA TYR A 742 17.96 -2.73 18.28
C TYR A 742 16.87 -2.19 19.22
N CYS A 743 15.97 -3.03 19.69
CA CYS A 743 14.82 -2.62 20.49
C CYS A 743 14.79 -3.36 21.82
N ARG A 744 15.68 -2.98 22.75
CA ARG A 744 15.81 -3.66 24.07
C ARG A 744 14.53 -3.68 24.90
N GLU A 745 13.65 -2.72 24.69
CA GLU A 745 12.33 -2.68 25.33
C GLU A 745 11.33 -3.62 24.65
N THR A 746 11.68 -4.21 23.50
CA THR A 746 10.87 -5.22 22.85
C THR A 746 10.76 -6.43 23.76
N LYS A 747 9.57 -6.68 24.23
CA LYS A 747 9.31 -7.85 25.05
C LYS A 747 9.23 -9.07 24.15
N ASN A 748 10.27 -9.89 24.14
CA ASN A 748 10.16 -11.26 23.64
C ASN A 748 9.61 -12.09 24.81
N VAL A 749 8.31 -12.36 24.79
CA VAL A 749 7.59 -12.96 25.90
C VAL A 749 7.10 -14.34 25.46
N LYS A 750 7.48 -15.38 26.21
CA LYS A 750 6.81 -16.67 26.06
C LYS A 750 5.40 -16.53 26.65
N THR A 751 4.38 -16.98 25.91
CA THR A 751 2.99 -16.93 26.40
C THR A 751 2.79 -17.66 27.71
N LYS A 752 1.91 -17.14 28.55
CA LYS A 752 1.45 -17.81 29.77
C LYS A 752 0.25 -18.72 29.52
N VAL A 753 -0.31 -18.67 28.33
CA VAL A 753 -1.46 -19.50 27.91
C VAL A 753 -0.93 -20.88 27.52
N TYR A 754 -1.30 -21.90 28.28
CA TYR A 754 -0.90 -23.28 28.04
C TYR A 754 -2.10 -24.23 28.23
N SER A 755 -2.04 -25.39 27.63
CA SER A 755 -3.05 -26.46 27.71
C SER A 755 -2.44 -27.73 28.28
N VAL A 756 -3.29 -28.71 28.47
CA VAL A 756 -2.87 -30.09 28.84
C VAL A 756 -1.91 -30.63 27.79
N PHE A 757 -2.09 -30.29 26.53
CA PHE A 757 -1.24 -30.74 25.44
C PHE A 757 0.18 -30.15 25.53
N ASP A 758 0.32 -28.86 25.89
CA ASP A 758 1.62 -28.20 26.11
C ASP A 758 2.41 -28.93 27.21
N LEU A 759 1.75 -29.37 28.28
CA LEU A 759 2.40 -30.05 29.37
C LEU A 759 3.04 -31.39 28.97
N MET A 760 2.73 -31.90 27.78
CA MET A 760 3.30 -33.14 27.23
C MET A 760 4.62 -32.91 26.47
N TYR A 761 5.01 -31.63 26.24
CA TYR A 761 6.22 -31.25 25.50
C TYR A 761 7.27 -30.60 26.43
N ASP A 762 8.53 -30.68 26.05
CA ASP A 762 9.66 -30.20 26.85
C ASP A 762 9.65 -28.68 27.09
N ASP A 763 8.92 -27.91 26.28
CA ASP A 763 8.77 -26.45 26.39
C ASP A 763 8.25 -25.98 27.77
N TYR A 764 7.47 -26.86 28.44
CA TYR A 764 6.88 -26.60 29.76
C TYR A 764 7.43 -27.53 30.85
N ALA A 765 8.67 -28.03 30.67
CA ALA A 765 9.30 -28.96 31.59
C ALA A 765 9.21 -28.61 33.09
N PRO A 766 9.37 -27.30 33.51
CA PRO A 766 9.26 -26.97 34.92
C PRO A 766 7.85 -27.16 35.50
N ILE A 767 6.80 -26.93 34.70
CA ILE A 767 5.40 -27.14 35.10
C ILE A 767 5.08 -28.63 35.07
N LEU A 768 5.59 -29.31 34.04
CA LEU A 768 5.43 -30.75 33.91
C LEU A 768 6.09 -31.54 35.05
N GLU A 769 7.27 -31.15 35.54
CA GLU A 769 7.94 -31.78 36.69
C GLU A 769 7.15 -31.64 37.99
N LYS A 770 6.51 -30.47 38.20
CA LYS A 770 5.61 -30.30 39.34
C LYS A 770 4.37 -31.22 39.22
N THR A 771 3.79 -31.25 38.01
CA THR A 771 2.61 -32.09 37.74
C THR A 771 2.92 -33.59 37.76
N LYS A 772 4.11 -34.03 37.29
CA LYS A 772 4.55 -35.44 37.33
C LYS A 772 4.63 -36.01 38.74
N LYS A 773 4.93 -35.21 39.73
CA LYS A 773 4.95 -35.70 41.16
C LYS A 773 3.58 -36.03 41.71
N GLU A 774 2.54 -35.48 41.13
CA GLU A 774 1.14 -35.63 41.55
C GLU A 774 0.29 -36.41 40.56
N LEU A 775 0.89 -36.84 39.41
CA LEU A 775 0.18 -37.45 38.29
C LEU A 775 -0.44 -38.82 38.66
N LEU A 776 -1.71 -38.94 38.42
CA LEU A 776 -2.42 -40.24 38.51
C LEU A 776 -2.15 -41.03 37.24
N ASN A 777 -1.59 -42.23 37.41
CA ASN A 777 -1.36 -43.19 36.30
C ASN A 777 -2.54 -44.16 36.19
N ILE A 778 -3.64 -43.73 35.59
CA ILE A 778 -4.87 -44.56 35.43
C ILE A 778 -5.13 -44.90 33.95
N SER A 779 -4.47 -44.26 33.03
CA SER A 779 -4.57 -44.50 31.58
C SER A 779 -3.20 -44.65 30.92
N GLN A 780 -3.19 -45.30 29.77
CA GLN A 780 -2.03 -45.32 28.87
C GLN A 780 -1.81 -43.97 28.15
N TYR A 781 -2.79 -43.09 28.15
CA TYR A 781 -2.75 -41.78 27.50
C TYR A 781 -2.39 -40.69 28.51
N PRO A 782 -1.27 -39.96 28.30
CA PRO A 782 -0.83 -38.92 29.22
C PRO A 782 -1.84 -37.79 29.44
N SER A 783 -2.59 -37.39 28.41
CA SER A 783 -3.63 -36.36 28.49
C SER A 783 -4.75 -36.75 29.47
N GLU A 784 -5.17 -37.99 29.43
CA GLU A 784 -6.17 -38.50 30.37
C GLU A 784 -5.65 -38.56 31.82
N ASN A 785 -4.36 -38.90 32.02
CA ASN A 785 -3.75 -38.91 33.35
C ASN A 785 -3.63 -37.48 33.93
N ILE A 786 -3.37 -36.47 33.10
CA ILE A 786 -3.35 -35.08 33.55
C ILE A 786 -4.75 -34.63 33.94
N ILE A 787 -5.77 -34.88 33.11
CA ILE A 787 -7.16 -34.52 33.43
C ILE A 787 -7.65 -35.27 34.67
N ALA A 788 -7.29 -36.56 34.81
CA ALA A 788 -7.61 -37.34 36.02
C ALA A 788 -7.04 -36.68 37.29
N THR A 789 -5.83 -36.17 37.21
CA THR A 789 -5.18 -35.45 38.33
C THR A 789 -5.95 -34.17 38.65
N VAL A 790 -6.33 -33.37 37.67
CA VAL A 790 -7.16 -32.18 37.87
C VAL A 790 -8.50 -32.51 38.48
N ILE A 791 -9.21 -33.52 37.99
CA ILE A 791 -10.50 -33.97 38.57
C ILE A 791 -10.33 -34.45 40.00
N ASN A 792 -9.26 -35.19 40.26
CA ASN A 792 -8.95 -35.67 41.61
C ASN A 792 -8.71 -34.50 42.58
N ASP A 793 -8.03 -33.46 42.15
CA ASP A 793 -7.80 -32.28 42.99
C ASP A 793 -9.10 -31.52 43.27
N ILE A 794 -9.99 -31.41 42.29
CA ILE A 794 -11.33 -30.82 42.48
C ILE A 794 -12.14 -31.67 43.49
N CYS A 795 -12.09 -33.00 43.34
CA CYS A 795 -12.81 -33.89 44.27
C CYS A 795 -12.23 -33.87 45.70
N LYS A 796 -10.92 -33.58 45.85
CA LYS A 796 -10.25 -33.47 47.16
C LYS A 796 -10.43 -32.12 47.80
N SER A 797 -10.48 -31.03 47.03
CA SER A 797 -10.64 -29.66 47.57
C SER A 797 -11.96 -29.47 48.32
N GLY A 798 -13.00 -30.22 47.91
CA GLY A 798 -14.34 -30.08 48.47
C GLY A 798 -15.08 -28.82 48.04
N GLU A 799 -14.51 -27.98 47.17
CA GLU A 799 -15.10 -26.72 46.67
C GLU A 799 -16.47 -26.94 46.01
N CYS A 800 -16.68 -28.10 45.37
CA CYS A 800 -17.92 -28.47 44.68
C CYS A 800 -18.72 -29.54 45.42
N GLY A 801 -18.47 -29.79 46.72
CA GLY A 801 -19.14 -30.80 47.52
C GLY A 801 -18.42 -32.15 47.59
N ALA A 802 -19.12 -33.14 48.10
CA ALA A 802 -18.56 -34.48 48.31
C ALA A 802 -18.54 -35.31 47.02
N LEU A 803 -17.64 -34.94 46.09
CA LEU A 803 -17.53 -35.60 44.78
C LEU A 803 -16.50 -36.74 44.75
N ALA A 804 -16.70 -37.65 43.81
CA ALA A 804 -15.74 -38.66 43.39
C ALA A 804 -15.86 -38.88 41.88
N PHE A 805 -14.86 -39.50 41.28
CA PHE A 805 -14.91 -39.84 39.86
C PHE A 805 -14.59 -41.28 39.59
N LYS A 806 -15.00 -41.74 38.38
CA LYS A 806 -14.61 -43.03 37.80
C LYS A 806 -14.05 -42.78 36.41
N PHE A 807 -13.01 -43.51 36.06
CA PHE A 807 -12.36 -43.50 34.76
C PHE A 807 -12.91 -44.65 33.90
N ASN A 808 -13.04 -44.38 32.60
CA ASN A 808 -13.44 -45.37 31.59
C ASN A 808 -14.73 -46.13 31.96
N TYR A 809 -15.79 -45.36 32.30
CA TYR A 809 -17.02 -45.91 32.85
C TYR A 809 -18.03 -46.28 31.77
N PRO A 810 -18.50 -47.55 31.66
CA PRO A 810 -19.39 -48.00 30.59
C PRO A 810 -20.73 -47.25 30.56
N LEU A 811 -21.11 -46.78 29.37
CA LEU A 811 -22.29 -45.93 29.13
C LEU A 811 -23.61 -46.61 29.56
N LYS A 812 -23.67 -47.94 29.48
CA LYS A 812 -24.82 -48.74 29.90
C LYS A 812 -25.19 -48.62 31.40
N TYR A 813 -24.25 -48.18 32.21
CA TYR A 813 -24.48 -47.90 33.64
C TYR A 813 -24.76 -46.43 33.93
N VAL A 814 -24.66 -45.60 32.93
CA VAL A 814 -24.90 -44.16 32.98
C VAL A 814 -26.31 -43.85 32.47
N ILE A 815 -26.72 -44.45 31.36
CA ILE A 815 -28.02 -44.29 30.72
C ILE A 815 -28.88 -45.52 30.95
N LYS A 816 -30.10 -45.34 31.46
CA LYS A 816 -31.04 -46.41 31.68
C LYS A 816 -31.61 -46.96 30.35
N LEU A 817 -31.31 -48.17 29.99
CA LEU A 817 -31.70 -48.77 28.69
C LEU A 817 -33.21 -48.76 28.45
N ASN A 818 -34.03 -48.86 29.52
CA ASN A 818 -35.50 -48.83 29.42
C ASN A 818 -36.06 -47.42 29.05
N THR A 819 -35.28 -46.40 29.03
CA THR A 819 -35.68 -45.05 28.59
C THR A 819 -35.43 -44.81 27.11
N LEU A 820 -34.73 -45.70 26.43
CA LEU A 820 -34.38 -45.62 25.01
C LEU A 820 -35.42 -46.32 24.15
N THR A 821 -35.85 -45.69 23.09
CA THR A 821 -36.85 -46.23 22.13
C THR A 821 -36.21 -46.72 20.82
N ASP A 822 -35.07 -46.15 20.41
CA ASP A 822 -34.39 -46.52 19.19
C ASP A 822 -33.52 -47.77 19.41
N PRO A 823 -33.74 -48.89 18.65
CA PRO A 823 -32.94 -50.12 18.75
C PRO A 823 -31.45 -49.91 18.51
N GLN A 824 -31.10 -48.91 17.66
CA GLN A 824 -29.70 -48.58 17.40
C GLN A 824 -29.04 -47.84 18.58
N ASP A 825 -29.80 -47.03 19.31
CA ASP A 825 -29.29 -46.35 20.51
C ASP A 825 -29.15 -47.37 21.64
N ILE A 826 -30.11 -48.31 21.80
CA ILE A 826 -29.99 -49.42 22.76
C ILE A 826 -28.73 -50.23 22.48
N LYS A 827 -28.47 -50.61 21.22
CA LYS A 827 -27.27 -51.36 20.84
C LYS A 827 -26.00 -50.58 21.10
N PHE A 828 -25.99 -49.27 20.85
CA PHE A 828 -24.85 -48.39 21.09
C PHE A 828 -24.52 -48.25 22.57
N VAL A 829 -25.52 -48.01 23.42
CA VAL A 829 -25.36 -47.88 24.88
C VAL A 829 -25.01 -49.22 25.53
N SER A 830 -25.57 -50.35 25.04
CA SER A 830 -25.30 -51.68 25.57
C SER A 830 -23.90 -52.21 25.24
N ASN A 831 -23.21 -51.59 24.26
CA ASN A 831 -21.89 -52.03 23.87
C ASN A 831 -20.88 -51.73 24.98
N ILE A 832 -20.17 -52.77 25.43
CA ILE A 832 -19.20 -52.67 26.54
C ILE A 832 -18.04 -51.75 26.24
N ASN A 833 -17.73 -51.56 24.96
CA ASN A 833 -16.67 -50.65 24.48
C ASN A 833 -17.15 -49.18 24.35
N THR A 834 -18.41 -48.89 24.67
CA THR A 834 -18.91 -47.51 24.72
C THR A 834 -18.89 -47.05 26.18
N HIS A 835 -17.97 -46.17 26.50
CA HIS A 835 -17.76 -45.69 27.88
C HIS A 835 -17.57 -44.17 27.86
N CYS A 836 -17.68 -43.53 29.03
CA CYS A 836 -17.29 -42.15 29.29
C CYS A 836 -15.86 -42.17 29.83
N ASP A 837 -15.03 -41.18 29.36
CA ASP A 837 -13.65 -41.08 29.85
C ASP A 837 -13.64 -40.86 31.35
N PHE A 838 -14.38 -39.85 31.81
CA PHE A 838 -14.57 -39.62 33.26
C PHE A 838 -16.04 -39.38 33.61
N LEU A 839 -16.48 -40.02 34.68
CA LEU A 839 -17.78 -39.83 35.30
C LEU A 839 -17.58 -39.26 36.69
N ILE A 840 -18.01 -38.00 36.92
CA ILE A 840 -17.99 -37.35 38.24
C ILE A 840 -19.36 -37.50 38.87
N TYR A 841 -19.42 -37.95 40.14
CA TYR A 841 -20.63 -38.18 40.84
C TYR A 841 -20.54 -37.81 42.34
N ASN A 842 -21.66 -37.53 42.96
CA ASN A 842 -21.74 -37.25 44.37
C ASN A 842 -21.59 -38.54 45.22
N LYS A 843 -20.64 -38.55 46.17
CA LYS A 843 -20.37 -39.71 47.04
C LYS A 843 -21.55 -40.13 47.90
N LEU A 844 -22.41 -39.20 48.28
CA LEU A 844 -23.50 -39.44 49.23
C LEU A 844 -24.74 -40.05 48.55
N ASN A 845 -25.26 -39.42 47.54
CA ASN A 845 -26.49 -39.79 46.85
C ASN A 845 -26.27 -40.61 45.57
N LYS A 846 -25.01 -40.75 45.11
CA LYS A 846 -24.60 -41.39 43.85
C LYS A 846 -25.14 -40.75 42.58
N GLU A 847 -25.68 -39.54 42.65
CA GLU A 847 -26.09 -38.80 41.46
C GLU A 847 -24.90 -38.41 40.63
N ILE A 848 -25.08 -38.52 39.30
CA ILE A 848 -24.06 -38.10 38.33
C ILE A 848 -24.06 -36.59 38.25
N ALA A 849 -22.93 -35.97 38.51
CA ALA A 849 -22.77 -34.54 38.46
C ALA A 849 -22.32 -34.04 37.08
N LEU A 850 -21.35 -34.78 36.45
CA LEU A 850 -20.77 -34.38 35.19
C LEU A 850 -20.10 -35.59 34.50
N VAL A 851 -20.19 -35.66 33.18
CA VAL A 851 -19.34 -36.47 32.31
C VAL A 851 -18.31 -35.60 31.66
N VAL A 852 -17.04 -35.99 31.73
CA VAL A 852 -15.95 -35.28 31.02
C VAL A 852 -15.33 -36.23 29.98
N GLU A 853 -15.25 -35.79 28.76
CA GLU A 853 -14.62 -36.46 27.60
C GLU A 853 -13.35 -35.74 27.21
N VAL A 854 -12.30 -36.47 26.86
CA VAL A 854 -10.99 -35.94 26.45
C VAL A 854 -10.73 -36.28 24.99
N ASP A 855 -11.00 -35.31 24.12
CA ASP A 855 -10.90 -35.51 22.68
C ASP A 855 -9.46 -35.36 22.21
N GLY A 856 -8.88 -36.42 21.66
CA GLY A 856 -7.58 -36.41 20.97
C GLY A 856 -7.70 -36.09 19.50
N SER A 857 -6.57 -36.02 18.78
CA SER A 857 -6.51 -35.66 17.35
C SER A 857 -7.25 -36.65 16.42
N GLN A 858 -7.52 -37.88 16.88
CA GLN A 858 -8.19 -38.92 16.10
C GLN A 858 -9.72 -38.74 16.00
N HIS A 859 -10.33 -37.85 16.79
CA HIS A 859 -11.79 -37.62 16.80
C HIS A 859 -12.32 -36.85 15.57
N ARG A 860 -11.48 -36.55 14.62
CA ARG A 860 -11.87 -35.83 13.37
C ARG A 860 -12.27 -36.72 12.21
N GLU A 861 -12.14 -38.06 12.35
CA GLU A 861 -12.70 -38.98 11.35
C GLU A 861 -14.23 -38.93 11.39
N GLU A 862 -14.90 -38.82 10.23
CA GLU A 862 -16.37 -38.67 10.13
C GLU A 862 -17.15 -39.73 10.94
N ILE A 863 -16.65 -40.94 10.99
CA ILE A 863 -17.25 -42.05 11.73
C ILE A 863 -17.19 -41.80 13.24
N GLN A 864 -16.04 -41.31 13.75
CA GLN A 864 -15.87 -41.04 15.17
C GLN A 864 -16.70 -39.83 15.58
N ALA A 865 -16.68 -38.75 14.79
CA ALA A 865 -17.50 -37.58 15.05
C ALA A 865 -19.01 -37.88 15.09
N ALA A 866 -19.48 -38.81 14.27
CA ALA A 866 -20.88 -39.27 14.32
C ALA A 866 -21.20 -40.06 15.61
N ARG A 867 -20.27 -40.89 16.10
CA ARG A 867 -20.40 -41.63 17.39
C ARG A 867 -20.40 -40.65 18.58
N ASP A 868 -19.55 -39.64 18.54
CA ASP A 868 -19.42 -38.62 19.58
C ASP A 868 -20.68 -37.78 19.68
N LYS A 869 -21.19 -37.28 18.56
CA LYS A 869 -22.49 -36.60 18.50
C LYS A 869 -23.67 -37.46 19.03
N ARG A 870 -23.64 -38.74 18.73
CA ARG A 870 -24.66 -39.68 19.24
C ARG A 870 -24.55 -39.81 20.75
N LYS A 871 -23.34 -39.96 21.30
CA LYS A 871 -23.07 -40.05 22.73
C LYS A 871 -23.56 -38.81 23.46
N ASP A 872 -23.19 -37.60 22.93
CA ASP A 872 -23.57 -36.32 23.51
C ASP A 872 -25.09 -36.17 23.55
N ARG A 873 -25.80 -36.49 22.47
CA ARG A 873 -27.26 -36.43 22.42
C ARG A 873 -27.87 -37.35 23.50
N LEU A 874 -27.42 -38.60 23.60
CA LEU A 874 -27.96 -39.58 24.51
C LEU A 874 -27.73 -39.21 25.99
N LEU A 875 -26.58 -38.61 26.32
CA LEU A 875 -26.28 -38.07 27.65
C LEU A 875 -27.16 -36.88 27.98
N THR A 876 -27.31 -35.96 27.03
CA THR A 876 -28.15 -34.77 27.19
C THR A 876 -29.63 -35.15 27.36
N ASP A 877 -30.13 -36.08 26.53
CA ASP A 877 -31.49 -36.58 26.62
C ASP A 877 -31.76 -37.30 27.96
N ALA A 878 -30.73 -37.90 28.57
CA ALA A 878 -30.77 -38.47 29.89
C ALA A 878 -30.64 -37.45 31.04
N GLY A 879 -30.54 -36.16 30.73
CA GLY A 879 -30.39 -35.07 31.70
C GLY A 879 -29.00 -34.98 32.34
N ILE A 880 -27.97 -35.55 31.73
CA ILE A 880 -26.61 -35.60 32.28
C ILE A 880 -25.77 -34.51 31.61
N LYS A 881 -25.14 -33.66 32.43
CA LYS A 881 -24.19 -32.65 31.95
C LYS A 881 -22.96 -33.34 31.33
N ILE A 882 -22.54 -32.85 30.18
CA ILE A 882 -21.32 -33.31 29.50
C ILE A 882 -20.40 -32.15 29.20
N LEU A 883 -19.08 -32.32 29.42
CA LEU A 883 -18.03 -31.40 29.08
C LEU A 883 -17.00 -32.12 28.19
N ARG A 884 -16.74 -31.57 26.98
CA ARG A 884 -15.65 -32.04 26.13
C ARG A 884 -14.43 -31.13 26.30
N LEU A 885 -13.31 -31.75 26.56
CA LEU A 885 -12.02 -31.10 26.65
C LEU A 885 -11.12 -31.63 25.53
N THR A 886 -10.65 -30.74 24.66
CA THR A 886 -9.61 -31.12 23.70
C THR A 886 -8.24 -31.09 24.39
N THR A 887 -7.27 -31.79 23.83
CA THR A 887 -5.88 -31.73 24.32
C THR A 887 -5.27 -30.30 24.25
N THR A 888 -5.88 -29.42 23.48
CA THR A 888 -5.51 -28.01 23.37
C THR A 888 -6.32 -27.07 24.28
N SER A 889 -7.30 -27.61 25.03
CA SER A 889 -8.13 -26.79 25.93
C SER A 889 -7.31 -26.19 27.07
N ILE A 890 -7.52 -24.88 27.31
CA ILE A 890 -6.95 -24.13 28.44
C ILE A 890 -7.93 -24.06 29.60
N GLU A 891 -7.43 -23.76 30.80
CA GLU A 891 -8.26 -23.56 32.01
C GLU A 891 -9.21 -24.72 32.29
N CYS A 892 -8.69 -25.98 32.18
CA CYS A 892 -9.49 -27.16 32.33
C CYS A 892 -10.13 -27.28 33.73
N LYS A 893 -9.43 -26.85 34.78
CA LYS A 893 -9.95 -26.85 36.16
C LYS A 893 -11.16 -25.94 36.29
N GLU A 894 -11.05 -24.73 35.83
CA GLU A 894 -12.08 -23.70 35.87
C GLU A 894 -13.31 -24.11 35.07
N LYS A 895 -13.14 -24.71 33.90
CA LYS A 895 -14.24 -25.24 33.08
C LYS A 895 -14.98 -26.37 33.78
N ILE A 896 -14.26 -27.30 34.41
CA ILE A 896 -14.87 -28.39 35.16
C ILE A 896 -15.65 -27.85 36.37
N VAL A 897 -15.06 -26.95 37.14
CA VAL A 897 -15.71 -26.34 38.31
C VAL A 897 -16.96 -25.57 37.89
N ALA A 898 -16.92 -24.78 36.82
CA ALA A 898 -18.08 -24.03 36.30
C ALA A 898 -19.25 -24.92 35.88
N MET A 899 -18.96 -26.14 35.41
CA MET A 899 -19.99 -27.13 35.02
C MET A 899 -20.56 -27.88 36.25
N LEU A 900 -19.78 -27.97 37.34
CA LEU A 900 -20.19 -28.61 38.60
C LEU A 900 -20.98 -27.66 39.51
N SER A 901 -20.75 -26.36 39.37
CA SER A 901 -21.56 -25.31 39.98
C SER A 901 -22.92 -25.20 39.30
#